data_1d1d7ee28f6e223828f297f7a969f84f
#
_entry.id   1d1d7ee28f6e223828f297f7a969f84f
#
_cell.length_a   1.000
_cell.length_b   1.000
_cell.length_c   1.000
_cell.angle_alpha   90.00
_cell.angle_beta   90.00
_cell.angle_gamma   90.00
#
_symmetry.space_group_name_H-M   'P 1'
#
loop_
_entity.id
_entity.type
_entity.pdbx_description
1 polymer ?
#
loop_
_entity_poly.entity_id
_entity_poly.type
_entity_poly.pdbx_seq_one_letter_code
_entity_poly.pdbx_strand_id
1 'polypeptide(L)'
;MAKETHFLEMSRQEEQPRSKYNWIGKSMKRVEDPRLLTGKGKYIDDIELPRMAHAAVMRSPHAHAKIVSIDASKAKKLPGVLLVMTGKEAAEVTGPTASFASPPVTQWAIATDRVRHVGEPVVAVVAESRYIAEDAIDLIEVKYEELPPVVDPRDAINSTGDAVLHPERGNNNVAMHRVLNFGPLDEDFAKADHVVKRNLRWSRVAGMPMETAGAVVDYDEGTGKFTVYANTSMYNYVGWLIAVSLKVSASQVNIIPTLAGGSFGSKLFLHKVPTIAATLARAVGRPVKFIEDRMDNIMSSDNHASDRIYEAELAVKAGMMTGLRFKVVDDYGAYLQYGYGTHGNALSQVTGPYKIRSVGMELTAVFTNKGQQGAYRGFGSEVANFVLERLVDAAAAELGEDPIAFRERNLIEPDQFPYKIPTGNVYDSGDYPAVLKQAKSMLDYDGWRKKQAELRKQGRYIGIGVATCQERSVFSSTEFWFLNPNETPGFTLTSSPEGIQVKIDPTGKAFATINAPFWGNSPETMVVQILAEHLTIDPADISVGYADTDAGLNGTGPGGSRYTVMIAGAITGAAKKIKTKLLKVASHMLEADVGDLELADGHVSVKGTNQKKSIPEIALHAHYFRLSMPLEDRELTSGIDATHVYDHPFTTMPKEDRSDLGVFYPIMGNMCHMPVVEVDIETGRISFLDYVAVHDAGTVVNPMTLKGHIRGGTAAGIGTAIYEHLHYDEAGQLTTASFADYLIPTAFEVPMDVRTGHVETPSPFTEFGIKGGGEGGRMGAPAAIASAVEDALRPLGIKVESLPISPMALRSKIRESGQLGKA
;
A
#
# COMPACT_ATOMS: atom_id res chain seq x y z
N MET A 1 -11.97 -2.94 -30.15
CA MET A 1 -13.41 -3.11 -30.33
C MET A 1 -13.93 -4.45 -29.81
N ALA A 2 -13.53 -5.63 -30.31
CA ALA A 2 -14.10 -6.91 -29.81
C ALA A 2 -13.83 -7.19 -28.30
N LYS A 3 -12.67 -6.84 -27.74
CA LYS A 3 -12.38 -6.98 -26.29
C LYS A 3 -13.05 -5.92 -25.43
N GLU A 4 -13.25 -4.70 -25.94
CA GLU A 4 -13.99 -3.65 -25.23
C GLU A 4 -15.48 -3.96 -25.16
N THR A 5 -16.06 -4.56 -26.22
CA THR A 5 -17.46 -5.00 -26.23
C THR A 5 -17.68 -6.13 -25.23
N HIS A 6 -16.75 -7.07 -25.15
CA HIS A 6 -16.80 -8.18 -24.19
C HIS A 6 -16.74 -7.70 -22.72
N PHE A 7 -15.91 -6.67 -22.46
CA PHE A 7 -15.81 -6.04 -21.14
C PHE A 7 -17.14 -5.39 -20.71
N LEU A 8 -17.84 -4.72 -21.63
CA LEU A 8 -19.13 -4.08 -21.38
C LEU A 8 -20.30 -5.08 -21.30
N GLU A 9 -20.21 -6.21 -22.02
CA GLU A 9 -21.23 -7.26 -21.98
C GLU A 9 -21.20 -8.08 -20.68
N MET A 10 -20.01 -8.28 -20.09
CA MET A 10 -19.87 -8.99 -18.82
C MET A 10 -20.37 -8.19 -17.61
N SER A 11 -20.51 -6.87 -17.72
CA SER A 11 -20.99 -5.98 -16.66
C SER A 11 -22.50 -6.14 -16.31
N ARG A 12 -23.22 -6.98 -17.03
CA ARG A 12 -24.66 -7.23 -16.83
C ARG A 12 -24.98 -8.49 -16.03
N GLN A 13 -24.08 -8.93 -15.14
CA GLN A 13 -24.44 -10.00 -14.21
C GLN A 13 -25.45 -9.48 -13.18
N GLU A 14 -26.55 -10.23 -13.00
CA GLU A 14 -27.65 -9.87 -12.09
C GLU A 14 -27.16 -9.64 -10.66
N GLU A 15 -27.50 -8.50 -10.08
CA GLU A 15 -27.26 -8.19 -8.67
C GLU A 15 -27.91 -9.24 -7.77
N GLN A 16 -27.14 -9.90 -6.93
CA GLN A 16 -27.65 -10.85 -5.97
C GLN A 16 -27.98 -10.14 -4.64
N PRO A 17 -29.20 -10.29 -4.09
CA PRO A 17 -29.58 -9.63 -2.84
C PRO A 17 -28.76 -10.12 -1.63
N ARG A 18 -28.37 -9.21 -0.74
CA ARG A 18 -27.51 -9.40 0.45
C ARG A 18 -27.94 -10.47 1.44
N SER A 19 -29.21 -10.81 1.51
CA SER A 19 -29.73 -11.82 2.45
C SER A 19 -29.28 -13.27 2.15
N LYS A 20 -28.43 -13.45 1.13
CA LYS A 20 -28.08 -14.74 0.56
C LYS A 20 -26.80 -15.39 1.13
N TYR A 21 -25.99 -14.66 1.89
CA TYR A 21 -24.71 -15.17 2.41
C TYR A 21 -24.81 -15.59 3.88
N ASN A 22 -24.23 -16.77 4.20
CA ASN A 22 -24.20 -17.28 5.56
C ASN A 22 -23.11 -16.62 6.41
N TRP A 23 -21.96 -16.29 5.82
CA TRP A 23 -20.78 -15.79 6.51
C TRP A 23 -20.30 -14.43 6.02
N ILE A 24 -20.35 -14.17 4.72
CA ILE A 24 -20.01 -12.87 4.14
C ILE A 24 -20.99 -11.80 4.64
N GLY A 25 -20.46 -10.63 5.05
CA GLY A 25 -21.24 -9.54 5.65
C GLY A 25 -21.43 -9.63 7.16
N LYS A 26 -20.98 -10.72 7.81
CA LYS A 26 -21.04 -10.85 9.27
C LYS A 26 -19.77 -10.34 9.95
N SER A 27 -19.95 -9.63 11.09
CA SER A 27 -18.84 -9.22 11.95
C SER A 27 -18.32 -10.43 12.74
N MET A 28 -17.46 -11.22 12.15
CA MET A 28 -16.81 -12.35 12.82
C MET A 28 -15.57 -11.87 13.57
N LYS A 29 -15.38 -12.37 14.81
CA LYS A 29 -14.14 -12.12 15.57
C LYS A 29 -12.95 -12.71 14.85
N ARG A 30 -11.80 -12.06 14.96
CA ARG A 30 -10.58 -12.47 14.28
C ARG A 30 -10.07 -13.80 14.86
N VAL A 31 -9.83 -14.78 13.98
CA VAL A 31 -9.31 -16.10 14.37
C VAL A 31 -7.84 -16.03 14.82
N GLU A 32 -7.14 -14.99 14.42
CA GLU A 32 -5.75 -14.72 14.80
C GLU A 32 -5.59 -14.19 16.23
N ASP A 33 -6.59 -13.49 16.76
CA ASP A 33 -6.49 -12.76 18.02
C ASP A 33 -6.11 -13.61 19.24
N PRO A 34 -6.61 -14.84 19.43
CA PRO A 34 -6.28 -15.64 20.62
C PRO A 34 -4.77 -15.86 20.79
N ARG A 35 -4.04 -16.17 19.72
CA ARG A 35 -2.58 -16.37 19.80
C ARG A 35 -1.81 -15.06 19.97
N LEU A 36 -2.31 -13.96 19.37
CA LEU A 36 -1.66 -12.66 19.45
C LEU A 36 -1.83 -12.04 20.86
N LEU A 37 -3.06 -12.07 21.40
CA LEU A 37 -3.37 -11.52 22.70
C LEU A 37 -2.76 -12.31 23.87
N THR A 38 -2.38 -13.57 23.65
CA THR A 38 -1.72 -14.42 24.65
C THR A 38 -0.20 -14.51 24.48
N GLY A 39 0.41 -13.66 23.64
CA GLY A 39 1.86 -13.60 23.44
C GLY A 39 2.44 -14.83 22.72
N LYS A 40 1.62 -15.58 21.98
CA LYS A 40 2.06 -16.77 21.23
C LYS A 40 2.38 -16.47 19.75
N GLY A 41 2.20 -15.23 19.32
CA GLY A 41 2.64 -14.79 18.00
C GLY A 41 4.18 -14.72 17.96
N LYS A 42 4.78 -15.15 16.85
CA LYS A 42 6.22 -15.08 16.63
C LYS A 42 6.54 -14.03 15.58
N TYR A 43 7.23 -12.99 16.00
CA TYR A 43 7.73 -11.89 15.16
C TYR A 43 9.20 -12.12 14.81
N ILE A 44 9.78 -11.24 14.00
CA ILE A 44 11.15 -11.48 13.51
C ILE A 44 12.19 -11.55 14.63
N ASP A 45 12.05 -10.74 15.68
CA ASP A 45 13.02 -10.75 16.78
C ASP A 45 12.88 -11.97 17.70
N ASP A 46 11.73 -12.68 17.66
CA ASP A 46 11.51 -13.94 18.39
C ASP A 46 12.15 -15.17 17.72
N ILE A 47 12.73 -15.00 16.53
CA ILE A 47 13.38 -16.10 15.81
C ILE A 47 14.79 -16.32 16.38
N GLU A 48 15.04 -17.52 16.89
CA GLU A 48 16.33 -17.93 17.42
C GLU A 48 16.77 -19.25 16.77
N LEU A 49 18.01 -19.27 16.28
CA LEU A 49 18.65 -20.44 15.66
C LEU A 49 19.91 -20.83 16.41
N PRO A 50 20.29 -22.13 16.41
CA PRO A 50 21.52 -22.58 17.05
C PRO A 50 22.76 -21.85 16.51
N ARG A 51 23.67 -21.43 17.38
CA ARG A 51 24.91 -20.71 17.07
C ARG A 51 24.67 -19.36 16.35
N MET A 52 23.49 -18.79 16.44
CA MET A 52 23.16 -17.52 15.79
C MET A 52 24.11 -16.39 16.24
N ALA A 53 24.57 -15.61 15.27
CA ALA A 53 25.31 -14.39 15.48
C ALA A 53 24.43 -13.17 15.20
N HIS A 54 24.87 -12.00 15.64
CA HIS A 54 24.11 -10.76 15.52
C HIS A 54 24.88 -9.75 14.69
N ALA A 55 24.19 -9.05 13.80
CA ALA A 55 24.77 -7.99 13.00
C ALA A 55 24.31 -6.61 13.47
N ALA A 56 25.22 -5.64 13.35
CA ALA A 56 24.94 -4.22 13.41
C ALA A 56 25.60 -3.52 12.20
N VAL A 57 25.07 -2.35 11.82
CA VAL A 57 25.49 -1.64 10.62
C VAL A 57 25.86 -0.20 10.95
N MET A 58 27.12 0.16 10.65
CA MET A 58 27.54 1.55 10.68
C MET A 58 26.93 2.31 9.51
N ARG A 59 26.31 3.45 9.81
CA ARG A 59 25.64 4.28 8.82
C ARG A 59 26.34 5.60 8.62
N SER A 60 26.19 6.17 7.42
CA SER A 60 26.78 7.48 7.10
C SER A 60 26.15 8.61 7.91
N PRO A 61 26.97 9.46 8.54
CA PRO A 61 26.51 10.72 9.11
C PRO A 61 26.43 11.86 8.06
N HIS A 62 26.92 11.63 6.83
CA HIS A 62 26.95 12.62 5.76
C HIS A 62 25.85 12.34 4.73
N ALA A 63 25.22 13.42 4.25
CA ALA A 63 24.21 13.35 3.21
C ALA A 63 24.81 13.05 1.82
N HIS A 64 26.05 13.56 1.57
CA HIS A 64 26.77 13.35 0.31
C HIS A 64 28.27 13.38 0.57
N ALA A 65 28.96 12.26 0.38
CA ALA A 65 30.40 12.20 0.58
C ALA A 65 31.02 10.99 -0.16
N LYS A 66 32.30 11.12 -0.55
CA LYS A 66 33.10 9.95 -0.96
C LYS A 66 33.68 9.27 0.28
N ILE A 67 33.72 7.94 0.25
CA ILE A 67 34.38 7.11 1.26
C ILE A 67 35.85 7.00 0.88
N VAL A 68 36.73 7.76 1.58
CA VAL A 68 38.16 7.79 1.27
C VAL A 68 38.88 6.55 1.84
N SER A 69 38.62 6.27 3.10
CA SER A 69 39.22 5.09 3.77
C SER A 69 38.40 4.65 4.98
N ILE A 70 38.47 3.36 5.30
CA ILE A 70 37.85 2.76 6.47
C ILE A 70 38.91 2.02 7.26
N ASP A 71 39.12 2.39 8.53
CA ASP A 71 39.96 1.67 9.49
C ASP A 71 39.09 0.94 10.51
N ALA A 72 38.99 -0.37 10.34
CA ALA A 72 38.29 -1.27 11.24
C ALA A 72 39.23 -2.11 12.12
N SER A 73 40.51 -1.76 12.20
CA SER A 73 41.52 -2.56 12.87
C SER A 73 41.28 -2.76 14.37
N LYS A 74 40.68 -1.80 15.04
CA LYS A 74 40.30 -1.88 16.45
C LYS A 74 39.03 -2.79 16.62
N ALA A 75 38.02 -2.59 15.78
CA ALA A 75 36.79 -3.38 15.80
C ALA A 75 37.07 -4.87 15.56
N LYS A 76 37.92 -5.19 14.58
CA LYS A 76 38.33 -6.58 14.27
C LYS A 76 39.05 -7.28 15.43
N LYS A 77 39.59 -6.54 16.43
CA LYS A 77 40.29 -7.09 17.61
C LYS A 77 39.37 -7.22 18.82
N LEU A 78 38.18 -6.66 18.80
CA LEU A 78 37.27 -6.73 19.93
C LEU A 78 36.82 -8.18 20.15
N PRO A 79 36.99 -8.75 21.37
CA PRO A 79 36.56 -10.11 21.67
C PRO A 79 35.06 -10.31 21.36
N GLY A 80 34.73 -11.43 20.69
CA GLY A 80 33.35 -11.72 20.27
C GLY A 80 32.94 -11.13 18.92
N VAL A 81 33.77 -10.31 18.29
CA VAL A 81 33.57 -9.90 16.88
C VAL A 81 34.00 -11.03 15.97
N LEU A 82 33.13 -11.43 15.06
CA LEU A 82 33.33 -12.53 14.11
C LEU A 82 33.73 -12.04 12.73
N LEU A 83 33.18 -10.91 12.32
CA LEU A 83 33.42 -10.31 11.00
C LEU A 83 33.19 -8.79 11.05
N VAL A 84 34.01 -8.06 10.32
CA VAL A 84 33.75 -6.66 9.92
C VAL A 84 33.88 -6.61 8.41
N MET A 85 32.80 -6.20 7.73
CA MET A 85 32.70 -6.21 6.27
C MET A 85 32.38 -4.81 5.76
N THR A 86 33.24 -4.27 4.91
CA THR A 86 33.04 -3.01 4.19
C THR A 86 32.19 -3.22 2.94
N GLY A 87 31.65 -2.13 2.35
CA GLY A 87 30.93 -2.22 1.09
C GLY A 87 31.75 -2.78 -0.07
N LYS A 88 33.07 -2.50 -0.11
CA LYS A 88 33.97 -3.03 -1.13
C LYS A 88 34.12 -4.56 -0.99
N GLU A 89 34.33 -5.06 0.22
CA GLU A 89 34.40 -6.50 0.50
C GLU A 89 33.06 -7.18 0.18
N ALA A 90 31.94 -6.57 0.52
CA ALA A 90 30.60 -7.08 0.15
C ALA A 90 30.38 -7.16 -1.36
N ALA A 91 30.83 -6.17 -2.12
CA ALA A 91 30.70 -6.12 -3.57
C ALA A 91 31.49 -7.20 -4.32
N GLU A 92 32.52 -7.78 -3.71
CA GLU A 92 33.27 -8.91 -4.29
C GLU A 92 32.38 -10.17 -4.40
N VAL A 93 31.45 -10.33 -3.45
CA VAL A 93 30.59 -11.53 -3.33
C VAL A 93 29.11 -11.28 -3.66
N THR A 94 28.71 -10.01 -3.86
CA THR A 94 27.33 -9.65 -4.22
C THR A 94 27.30 -8.83 -5.51
N GLY A 95 26.11 -8.53 -6.02
CA GLY A 95 25.81 -7.50 -7.00
C GLY A 95 25.19 -6.29 -6.33
N PRO A 96 24.91 -5.23 -7.10
CA PRO A 96 24.05 -4.15 -6.65
C PRO A 96 22.65 -4.69 -6.30
N THR A 97 21.92 -3.96 -5.47
CA THR A 97 20.54 -4.30 -5.15
C THR A 97 19.70 -4.26 -6.42
N ALA A 98 18.82 -5.25 -6.58
CA ALA A 98 17.93 -5.29 -7.73
C ALA A 98 16.96 -4.11 -7.70
N SER A 99 16.68 -3.54 -8.86
CA SER A 99 15.74 -2.43 -9.06
C SER A 99 14.83 -2.74 -10.24
N PHE A 100 13.58 -2.29 -10.16
CA PHE A 100 12.65 -2.34 -11.29
C PHE A 100 12.80 -1.13 -12.23
N ALA A 101 13.65 -0.16 -11.87
CA ALA A 101 13.89 1.04 -12.68
C ALA A 101 14.74 0.74 -13.92
N SER A 102 14.44 1.41 -15.03
CA SER A 102 15.24 1.36 -16.24
C SER A 102 15.51 2.76 -16.78
N PRO A 103 16.75 3.11 -17.09
CA PRO A 103 17.96 2.37 -16.74
C PRO A 103 18.15 2.31 -15.21
N PRO A 104 18.69 1.23 -14.67
CA PRO A 104 18.82 1.06 -13.23
C PRO A 104 19.76 2.11 -12.64
N VAL A 105 19.45 2.52 -11.41
CA VAL A 105 20.36 3.30 -10.56
C VAL A 105 21.18 2.30 -9.75
N THR A 106 22.49 2.37 -9.81
CA THR A 106 23.35 1.46 -9.05
C THR A 106 23.25 1.77 -7.56
N GLN A 107 22.65 0.86 -6.81
CA GLN A 107 22.59 0.91 -5.35
C GLN A 107 23.20 -0.37 -4.79
N TRP A 108 24.06 -0.24 -3.78
CA TRP A 108 24.62 -1.36 -3.04
C TRP A 108 23.91 -1.50 -1.69
N ALA A 109 23.79 -2.71 -1.18
CA ALA A 109 23.24 -2.93 0.15
C ALA A 109 24.11 -2.28 1.25
N ILE A 110 25.42 -2.20 1.00
CA ILE A 110 26.44 -1.47 1.79
C ILE A 110 27.22 -0.59 0.80
N ALA A 111 27.31 0.70 1.05
CA ALA A 111 27.97 1.67 0.16
C ALA A 111 29.44 1.34 -0.11
N THR A 112 29.86 1.40 -1.36
CA THR A 112 31.20 0.99 -1.81
C THR A 112 32.23 2.13 -1.85
N ASP A 113 31.84 3.28 -2.39
CA ASP A 113 32.74 4.40 -2.70
C ASP A 113 32.15 5.77 -2.34
N ARG A 114 30.83 5.88 -2.28
CA ARG A 114 30.11 7.14 -2.04
C ARG A 114 28.82 6.87 -1.26
N VAL A 115 28.51 7.77 -0.33
CA VAL A 115 27.22 7.85 0.34
C VAL A 115 26.41 8.99 -0.24
N ARG A 116 25.10 8.80 -0.35
CA ARG A 116 24.16 9.70 -1.02
C ARG A 116 23.02 10.19 -0.13
N HIS A 117 22.90 9.65 1.07
CA HIS A 117 21.98 10.16 2.10
C HIS A 117 22.49 9.81 3.51
N VAL A 118 22.05 10.58 4.49
CA VAL A 118 22.30 10.25 5.90
C VAL A 118 21.62 8.92 6.24
N GLY A 119 22.32 8.06 6.96
CA GLY A 119 21.80 6.73 7.32
C GLY A 119 22.09 5.62 6.28
N GLU A 120 22.80 5.92 5.20
CA GLU A 120 23.20 4.87 4.23
C GLU A 120 24.21 3.90 4.88
N PRO A 121 24.02 2.56 4.75
CA PRO A 121 24.94 1.56 5.30
C PRO A 121 26.35 1.68 4.71
N VAL A 122 27.39 1.65 5.56
CA VAL A 122 28.81 1.81 5.15
C VAL A 122 29.66 0.61 5.56
N VAL A 123 29.46 0.08 6.78
CA VAL A 123 30.17 -1.11 7.29
C VAL A 123 29.19 -1.98 8.05
N ALA A 124 29.28 -3.27 7.89
CA ALA A 124 28.52 -4.22 8.69
C ALA A 124 29.46 -5.00 9.63
N VAL A 125 29.03 -5.22 10.86
CA VAL A 125 29.74 -6.00 11.87
C VAL A 125 28.90 -7.20 12.26
N VAL A 126 29.50 -8.37 12.40
CA VAL A 126 28.90 -9.57 12.98
C VAL A 126 29.63 -9.95 14.25
N ALA A 127 28.88 -10.19 15.33
CA ALA A 127 29.44 -10.57 16.62
C ALA A 127 28.57 -11.64 17.32
N GLU A 128 29.06 -12.17 18.44
CA GLU A 128 28.36 -13.16 19.25
C GLU A 128 27.08 -12.61 19.92
N SER A 129 26.99 -11.28 20.08
CA SER A 129 25.78 -10.60 20.56
C SER A 129 25.62 -9.28 19.85
N ARG A 130 24.39 -8.74 19.88
CA ARG A 130 24.05 -7.43 19.35
C ARG A 130 24.89 -6.33 20.00
N TYR A 131 25.07 -6.39 21.32
CA TYR A 131 25.83 -5.39 22.08
C TYR A 131 27.29 -5.32 21.62
N ILE A 132 27.95 -6.47 21.45
CA ILE A 132 29.34 -6.51 20.95
C ILE A 132 29.41 -5.96 19.52
N ALA A 133 28.40 -6.24 18.67
CA ALA A 133 28.38 -5.70 17.31
C ALA A 133 28.25 -4.17 17.29
N GLU A 134 27.40 -3.62 18.15
CA GLU A 134 27.20 -2.17 18.31
C GLU A 134 28.45 -1.51 18.91
N ASP A 135 29.05 -2.06 19.97
CA ASP A 135 30.32 -1.57 20.53
C ASP A 135 31.48 -1.58 19.50
N ALA A 136 31.47 -2.56 18.62
CA ALA A 136 32.48 -2.65 17.56
C ALA A 136 32.32 -1.55 16.50
N ILE A 137 31.10 -1.10 16.22
CA ILE A 137 30.83 0.02 15.29
C ILE A 137 31.51 1.29 15.77
N ASP A 138 31.48 1.57 17.05
CA ASP A 138 32.09 2.78 17.64
C ASP A 138 33.62 2.79 17.54
N LEU A 139 34.24 1.65 17.27
CA LEU A 139 35.67 1.50 17.06
C LEU A 139 36.13 1.64 15.60
N ILE A 140 35.19 1.86 14.69
CA ILE A 140 35.48 1.99 13.24
C ILE A 140 35.63 3.46 12.89
N GLU A 141 36.75 3.80 12.26
CA GLU A 141 37.03 5.14 11.79
C GLU A 141 36.88 5.22 10.26
N VAL A 142 35.96 6.08 9.79
CA VAL A 142 35.74 6.32 8.35
C VAL A 142 36.20 7.75 8.01
N LYS A 143 37.04 7.88 7.01
CA LYS A 143 37.40 9.16 6.40
C LYS A 143 36.49 9.45 5.22
N TYR A 144 35.80 10.58 5.28
CA TYR A 144 34.95 11.07 4.21
C TYR A 144 35.53 12.31 3.53
N GLU A 145 35.28 12.48 2.23
CA GLU A 145 35.43 13.72 1.49
C GLU A 145 34.02 14.22 1.19
N GLU A 146 33.58 15.25 1.90
CA GLU A 146 32.23 15.79 1.75
C GLU A 146 32.02 16.39 0.37
N LEU A 147 30.81 16.22 -0.17
CA LEU A 147 30.33 16.74 -1.43
C LEU A 147 29.11 17.63 -1.17
N PRO A 148 28.80 18.59 -2.07
CA PRO A 148 27.62 19.44 -1.92
C PRO A 148 26.33 18.61 -1.88
N PRO A 149 25.51 18.69 -0.82
CA PRO A 149 24.22 18.03 -0.79
C PRO A 149 23.17 18.83 -1.56
N VAL A 150 22.20 18.11 -2.14
CA VAL A 150 21.03 18.67 -2.79
C VAL A 150 19.79 18.19 -2.07
N VAL A 151 19.06 19.12 -1.44
CA VAL A 151 17.91 18.82 -0.57
C VAL A 151 16.59 19.31 -1.18
N ASP A 152 16.57 20.52 -1.75
CA ASP A 152 15.36 21.01 -2.43
C ASP A 152 15.23 20.34 -3.82
N PRO A 153 14.10 19.69 -4.12
CA PRO A 153 13.92 19.05 -5.43
C PRO A 153 13.93 20.03 -6.60
N ARG A 154 13.67 21.32 -6.37
CA ARG A 154 13.76 22.34 -7.44
C ARG A 154 15.21 22.65 -7.80
N ASP A 155 16.12 22.64 -6.85
CA ASP A 155 17.56 22.84 -7.08
C ASP A 155 18.19 21.63 -7.78
N ALA A 156 17.65 20.44 -7.52
CA ALA A 156 18.09 19.20 -8.15
C ALA A 156 17.97 19.20 -9.67
N ILE A 157 16.99 19.92 -10.24
CA ILE A 157 16.78 20.02 -11.69
C ILE A 157 18.02 20.63 -12.39
N ASN A 158 18.65 21.58 -11.76
CA ASN A 158 19.77 22.35 -12.33
C ASN A 158 21.14 22.01 -11.70
N SER A 159 21.21 20.99 -10.86
CA SER A 159 22.46 20.58 -10.20
C SER A 159 23.49 20.10 -11.21
N THR A 160 24.76 20.45 -10.99
CA THR A 160 25.90 20.07 -11.87
C THR A 160 27.14 19.75 -11.03
N GLY A 161 28.14 19.13 -11.66
CA GLY A 161 29.43 18.82 -11.02
C GLY A 161 29.32 17.90 -9.83
N ASP A 162 29.95 18.22 -8.72
CA ASP A 162 29.99 17.39 -7.51
C ASP A 162 28.65 17.26 -6.78
N ALA A 163 27.66 18.10 -7.11
CA ALA A 163 26.30 18.01 -6.61
C ALA A 163 25.44 16.95 -7.35
N VAL A 164 25.99 16.29 -8.40
CA VAL A 164 25.30 15.22 -9.11
C VAL A 164 25.43 13.90 -8.35
N LEU A 165 24.30 13.32 -7.95
CA LEU A 165 24.27 12.10 -7.16
C LEU A 165 24.71 10.88 -7.97
N HIS A 166 24.31 10.83 -9.25
CA HIS A 166 24.51 9.69 -10.16
C HIS A 166 25.17 10.14 -11.47
N PRO A 167 26.48 10.49 -11.44
CA PRO A 167 27.20 10.99 -12.62
C PRO A 167 27.26 9.96 -13.77
N GLU A 168 27.11 8.68 -13.45
CA GLU A 168 26.98 7.61 -14.45
C GLU A 168 25.72 7.70 -15.31
N ARG A 169 24.70 8.45 -14.87
CA ARG A 169 23.44 8.67 -15.62
C ARG A 169 23.45 9.96 -16.45
N GLY A 170 24.31 10.89 -16.12
CA GLY A 170 24.38 12.21 -16.78
C GLY A 170 24.93 13.28 -15.87
N ASN A 171 24.75 14.54 -16.28
CA ASN A 171 25.34 15.70 -15.61
C ASN A 171 24.34 16.53 -14.79
N ASN A 172 23.19 15.95 -14.43
CA ASN A 172 22.19 16.56 -13.55
C ASN A 172 21.48 15.49 -12.71
N ASN A 173 20.60 15.92 -11.81
CA ASN A 173 19.85 15.04 -10.91
C ASN A 173 18.43 14.72 -11.42
N VAL A 174 18.12 14.96 -12.70
CA VAL A 174 16.80 14.58 -13.24
C VAL A 174 16.74 13.07 -13.45
N ALA A 175 15.87 12.42 -12.70
CA ALA A 175 15.63 10.99 -12.81
C ALA A 175 14.73 10.66 -14.00
N MET A 176 13.72 11.49 -14.24
CA MET A 176 12.73 11.31 -15.29
C MET A 176 12.05 12.64 -15.63
N HIS A 177 11.73 12.85 -16.91
CA HIS A 177 10.83 13.91 -17.36
C HIS A 177 9.77 13.33 -18.28
N ARG A 178 8.48 13.68 -18.06
CA ARG A 178 7.34 13.17 -18.85
C ARG A 178 6.30 14.25 -19.06
N VAL A 179 5.76 14.28 -20.26
CA VAL A 179 4.58 15.08 -20.61
C VAL A 179 3.51 14.14 -21.12
N LEU A 180 2.36 14.12 -20.47
CA LEU A 180 1.23 13.25 -20.76
C LEU A 180 -0.03 14.10 -20.89
N ASN A 181 -0.78 13.91 -21.98
CA ASN A 181 -2.03 14.59 -22.23
C ASN A 181 -3.10 13.58 -22.67
N PHE A 182 -4.25 13.66 -22.04
CA PHE A 182 -5.40 12.79 -22.28
C PHE A 182 -6.66 13.61 -22.51
N GLY A 183 -7.42 13.29 -23.55
CA GLY A 183 -8.63 14.03 -23.92
C GLY A 183 -8.32 15.40 -24.57
N PRO A 184 -9.35 16.25 -24.74
CA PRO A 184 -9.24 17.53 -25.44
C PRO A 184 -8.76 18.67 -24.53
N LEU A 185 -7.57 18.54 -23.92
CA LEU A 185 -7.07 19.41 -22.86
C LEU A 185 -7.03 20.90 -23.27
N ASP A 186 -6.43 21.22 -24.41
CA ASP A 186 -6.28 22.63 -24.84
C ASP A 186 -7.64 23.26 -25.16
N GLU A 187 -8.57 22.49 -25.70
CA GLU A 187 -9.94 22.93 -25.96
C GLU A 187 -10.69 23.26 -24.66
N ASP A 188 -10.56 22.40 -23.63
CA ASP A 188 -11.21 22.58 -22.34
C ASP A 188 -10.70 23.81 -21.61
N PHE A 189 -9.39 24.03 -21.61
CA PHE A 189 -8.83 25.24 -21.00
C PHE A 189 -9.14 26.52 -21.79
N ALA A 190 -9.14 26.45 -23.12
CA ALA A 190 -9.48 27.60 -23.98
C ALA A 190 -10.96 28.02 -23.85
N LYS A 191 -11.86 27.07 -23.55
CA LYS A 191 -13.31 27.29 -23.43
C LYS A 191 -13.79 27.44 -21.99
N ALA A 192 -12.90 27.39 -21.01
CA ALA A 192 -13.25 27.52 -19.60
C ALA A 192 -13.75 28.93 -19.26
N ASP A 193 -14.81 29.00 -18.45
CA ASP A 193 -15.28 30.26 -17.87
C ASP A 193 -14.38 30.68 -16.70
N HIS A 194 -13.82 29.69 -15.97
CA HIS A 194 -12.88 29.87 -14.87
C HIS A 194 -11.75 28.86 -14.97
N VAL A 195 -10.52 29.32 -14.69
CA VAL A 195 -9.35 28.46 -14.50
C VAL A 195 -8.83 28.66 -13.08
N VAL A 196 -9.14 27.73 -12.21
CA VAL A 196 -8.73 27.75 -10.81
C VAL A 196 -7.31 27.22 -10.69
N LYS A 197 -6.45 27.91 -9.92
CA LYS A 197 -5.03 27.56 -9.77
C LYS A 197 -4.65 27.40 -8.31
N ARG A 198 -3.81 26.40 -8.02
CA ARG A 198 -3.19 26.16 -6.71
C ARG A 198 -1.74 25.71 -6.86
N ASN A 199 -0.87 26.25 -6.02
CA ASN A 199 0.47 25.74 -5.78
C ASN A 199 0.43 24.91 -4.51
N LEU A 200 0.68 23.62 -4.64
CA LEU A 200 0.47 22.68 -3.55
C LEU A 200 1.76 21.91 -3.22
N ARG A 201 2.00 21.68 -1.94
CA ARG A 201 3.11 20.87 -1.44
C ARG A 201 2.58 19.69 -0.62
N TRP A 202 2.98 18.50 -1.01
CA TRP A 202 2.86 17.30 -0.21
C TRP A 202 4.25 16.93 0.31
N SER A 203 4.48 17.06 1.61
CA SER A 203 5.78 16.80 2.20
C SER A 203 5.99 15.33 2.51
N ARG A 204 7.26 14.94 2.59
CA ARG A 204 7.70 13.57 2.83
C ARG A 204 7.29 13.10 4.21
N VAL A 205 6.66 11.93 4.26
CA VAL A 205 6.31 11.20 5.48
C VAL A 205 6.75 9.74 5.34
N ALA A 206 6.67 8.94 6.38
CA ALA A 206 6.97 7.52 6.31
C ALA A 206 5.93 6.67 7.04
N GLY A 207 5.73 5.45 6.57
CA GLY A 207 5.01 4.44 7.32
C GLY A 207 5.84 4.00 8.52
N MET A 208 5.28 4.11 9.72
CA MET A 208 5.97 3.79 10.97
C MET A 208 5.33 2.57 11.65
N PRO A 209 5.54 1.34 11.13
CA PRO A 209 5.13 0.16 11.87
C PRO A 209 5.87 0.08 13.19
N MET A 210 5.21 -0.42 14.25
CA MET A 210 5.85 -0.52 15.57
C MET A 210 7.02 -1.50 15.56
N GLU A 211 6.93 -2.58 14.80
CA GLU A 211 8.06 -3.46 14.51
C GLU A 211 8.89 -2.87 13.36
N THR A 212 10.19 -2.73 13.57
CA THR A 212 11.15 -2.28 12.55
C THR A 212 11.42 -3.35 11.50
N ALA A 213 12.25 -3.06 10.51
CA ALA A 213 12.71 -4.03 9.53
C ALA A 213 13.72 -5.00 10.13
N GLY A 214 13.62 -6.28 9.78
CA GLY A 214 14.58 -7.27 10.27
C GLY A 214 14.61 -8.55 9.43
N ALA A 215 15.70 -9.30 9.58
CA ALA A 215 15.88 -10.62 9.02
C ALA A 215 16.76 -11.51 9.91
N VAL A 216 16.48 -12.82 9.88
CA VAL A 216 17.37 -13.87 10.37
C VAL A 216 17.67 -14.77 9.18
N VAL A 217 18.94 -14.94 8.85
CA VAL A 217 19.34 -15.71 7.67
C VAL A 217 20.31 -16.80 8.07
N ASP A 218 20.02 -18.04 7.67
CA ASP A 218 20.91 -19.17 7.72
C ASP A 218 21.39 -19.54 6.31
N TYR A 219 22.66 -19.92 6.17
CA TYR A 219 23.23 -20.35 4.92
C TYR A 219 23.80 -21.77 5.06
N ASP A 220 23.22 -22.69 4.32
CA ASP A 220 23.72 -24.05 4.21
C ASP A 220 24.79 -24.14 3.10
N GLU A 221 26.06 -24.23 3.50
CA GLU A 221 27.17 -24.32 2.59
C GLU A 221 27.13 -25.62 1.74
N GLY A 222 26.55 -26.70 2.27
CA GLY A 222 26.48 -28.00 1.57
C GLY A 222 25.53 -27.94 0.35
N THR A 223 24.46 -27.19 0.44
CA THR A 223 23.47 -27.04 -0.65
C THR A 223 23.53 -25.68 -1.35
N GLY A 224 24.25 -24.72 -0.79
CA GLY A 224 24.30 -23.36 -1.26
C GLY A 224 22.99 -22.59 -1.04
N LYS A 225 22.14 -23.03 -0.10
CA LYS A 225 20.80 -22.52 0.12
C LYS A 225 20.75 -21.52 1.28
N PHE A 226 19.98 -20.45 1.08
CA PHE A 226 19.66 -19.46 2.11
C PHE A 226 18.26 -19.73 2.64
N THR A 227 18.12 -19.87 3.96
CA THR A 227 16.83 -19.83 4.67
C THR A 227 16.71 -18.46 5.31
N VAL A 228 15.74 -17.68 4.84
CA VAL A 228 15.56 -16.28 5.20
C VAL A 228 14.25 -16.11 5.97
N TYR A 229 14.32 -15.86 7.26
CA TYR A 229 13.19 -15.35 8.02
C TYR A 229 13.18 -13.84 7.87
N ALA A 230 12.05 -13.26 7.43
CA ALA A 230 11.93 -11.82 7.23
C ALA A 230 10.49 -11.33 7.40
N ASN A 231 10.34 -10.14 7.96
CA ASN A 231 9.05 -9.49 8.11
C ASN A 231 8.67 -8.64 6.87
N THR A 232 8.93 -9.20 5.70
CA THR A 232 8.61 -8.58 4.41
C THR A 232 7.23 -8.99 3.88
N SER A 233 6.69 -8.20 3.00
CA SER A 233 5.32 -8.31 2.55
C SER A 233 5.14 -9.15 1.28
N MET A 234 5.85 -8.80 0.23
CA MET A 234 5.79 -9.49 -1.06
C MET A 234 6.95 -10.49 -1.16
N TYR A 235 6.97 -11.48 -0.27
CA TYR A 235 8.15 -12.30 -0.05
C TYR A 235 8.58 -13.15 -1.27
N ASN A 236 7.69 -13.51 -2.19
CA ASN A 236 8.10 -14.16 -3.45
C ASN A 236 8.94 -13.21 -4.31
N TYR A 237 8.52 -11.94 -4.46
CA TYR A 237 9.29 -10.92 -5.17
C TYR A 237 10.60 -10.60 -4.44
N VAL A 238 10.53 -10.47 -3.12
CA VAL A 238 11.71 -10.18 -2.29
C VAL A 238 12.73 -11.30 -2.37
N GLY A 239 12.33 -12.57 -2.39
CA GLY A 239 13.21 -13.71 -2.60
C GLY A 239 13.97 -13.63 -3.92
N TRP A 240 13.28 -13.26 -5.00
CA TRP A 240 13.91 -13.04 -6.29
C TRP A 240 14.89 -11.86 -6.27
N LEU A 241 14.52 -10.72 -5.66
CA LEU A 241 15.41 -9.54 -5.54
C LEU A 241 16.68 -9.86 -4.73
N ILE A 242 16.55 -10.64 -3.64
CA ILE A 242 17.70 -11.11 -2.84
C ILE A 242 18.58 -12.03 -3.68
N ALA A 243 18.00 -12.98 -4.41
CA ALA A 243 18.75 -13.91 -5.26
C ALA A 243 19.57 -13.18 -6.33
N VAL A 244 18.98 -12.18 -7.00
CA VAL A 244 19.67 -11.31 -7.96
C VAL A 244 20.85 -10.59 -7.30
N SER A 245 20.63 -10.00 -6.13
CA SER A 245 21.68 -9.28 -5.40
C SER A 245 22.81 -10.20 -4.91
N LEU A 246 22.48 -11.43 -4.50
CA LEU A 246 23.48 -12.45 -4.07
C LEU A 246 24.14 -13.20 -5.23
N LYS A 247 23.72 -12.96 -6.48
CA LYS A 247 24.16 -13.66 -7.70
C LYS A 247 23.94 -15.17 -7.64
N VAL A 248 22.75 -15.57 -7.13
CA VAL A 248 22.34 -16.98 -7.02
C VAL A 248 21.00 -17.23 -7.72
N SER A 249 20.62 -18.49 -7.87
CA SER A 249 19.29 -18.85 -8.38
C SER A 249 18.20 -18.49 -7.35
N ALA A 250 17.02 -18.11 -7.80
CA ALA A 250 15.87 -17.88 -6.91
C ALA A 250 15.52 -19.12 -6.06
N SER A 251 15.74 -20.33 -6.58
CA SER A 251 15.54 -21.59 -5.84
C SER A 251 16.52 -21.80 -4.68
N GLN A 252 17.59 -21.00 -4.61
CA GLN A 252 18.53 -21.03 -3.49
C GLN A 252 18.14 -20.09 -2.36
N VAL A 253 17.07 -19.32 -2.51
CA VAL A 253 16.58 -18.38 -1.49
C VAL A 253 15.18 -18.80 -1.05
N ASN A 254 15.07 -19.44 0.12
CA ASN A 254 13.78 -19.75 0.72
C ASN A 254 13.42 -18.70 1.75
N ILE A 255 12.33 -17.95 1.53
CA ILE A 255 11.80 -17.00 2.50
C ILE A 255 10.70 -17.67 3.32
N ILE A 256 10.88 -17.65 4.63
CA ILE A 256 9.88 -18.04 5.62
C ILE A 256 9.28 -16.75 6.20
N PRO A 257 8.02 -16.42 5.86
CA PRO A 257 7.40 -15.21 6.38
C PRO A 257 7.15 -15.34 7.88
N THR A 258 7.47 -14.26 8.63
CA THR A 258 7.11 -14.13 10.04
C THR A 258 5.82 -13.32 10.18
N LEU A 259 5.20 -13.34 11.36
CA LEU A 259 4.24 -12.30 11.69
C LEU A 259 4.94 -10.94 11.64
N ALA A 260 4.26 -9.91 11.19
CA ALA A 260 4.81 -8.56 11.16
C ALA A 260 3.97 -7.59 11.99
N GLY A 261 4.65 -6.80 12.83
CA GLY A 261 4.07 -5.76 13.65
C GLY A 261 3.73 -4.49 12.88
N GLY A 262 2.97 -4.67 11.78
CA GLY A 262 2.61 -3.63 10.83
C GLY A 262 3.54 -3.60 9.61
N SER A 263 3.02 -3.06 8.51
CA SER A 263 3.78 -2.77 7.30
C SER A 263 3.40 -1.42 6.71
N PHE A 264 2.13 -1.18 6.46
CA PHE A 264 1.59 0.05 5.84
C PHE A 264 2.22 0.41 4.49
N GLY A 265 2.96 -0.53 3.88
CA GLY A 265 3.75 -0.34 2.67
C GLY A 265 5.27 -0.32 2.89
N SER A 266 5.76 0.08 4.07
CA SER A 266 7.19 0.24 4.35
C SER A 266 8.01 -1.07 4.26
N LYS A 267 7.36 -2.21 4.42
CA LYS A 267 7.98 -3.54 4.29
C LYS A 267 7.61 -4.25 2.98
N LEU A 268 7.10 -3.51 1.98
CA LEU A 268 6.54 -4.11 0.76
C LEU A 268 7.61 -4.88 -0.02
N PHE A 269 8.73 -4.22 -0.31
CA PHE A 269 9.88 -4.80 -1.00
C PHE A 269 11.14 -4.75 -0.13
N LEU A 270 10.99 -5.10 1.13
CA LEU A 270 12.10 -5.11 2.08
C LEU A 270 13.11 -6.21 1.72
N HIS A 271 14.11 -5.89 0.90
CA HIS A 271 15.14 -6.83 0.46
C HIS A 271 16.57 -6.43 0.89
N LYS A 272 16.87 -5.15 1.13
CA LYS A 272 18.22 -4.71 1.54
C LYS A 272 18.65 -5.32 2.88
N VAL A 273 17.80 -5.22 3.90
CA VAL A 273 18.08 -5.80 5.23
C VAL A 273 18.36 -7.31 5.16
N PRO A 274 17.49 -8.14 4.55
CA PRO A 274 17.80 -9.55 4.40
C PRO A 274 18.98 -9.82 3.45
N THR A 275 19.27 -9.00 2.45
CA THR A 275 20.47 -9.14 1.60
C THR A 275 21.74 -8.92 2.41
N ILE A 276 21.79 -7.91 3.29
CA ILE A 276 22.93 -7.70 4.21
C ILE A 276 23.08 -8.93 5.10
N ALA A 277 22.03 -9.36 5.78
CA ALA A 277 22.07 -10.52 6.68
C ALA A 277 22.53 -11.80 5.95
N ALA A 278 22.05 -12.04 4.72
CA ALA A 278 22.44 -13.20 3.89
C ALA A 278 23.92 -13.15 3.47
N THR A 279 24.40 -11.96 3.09
CA THR A 279 25.82 -11.77 2.75
C THR A 279 26.72 -12.10 3.95
N LEU A 280 26.34 -11.61 5.12
CA LEU A 280 27.06 -11.84 6.37
C LEU A 280 26.99 -13.30 6.82
N ALA A 281 25.81 -13.93 6.75
CA ALA A 281 25.62 -15.34 7.12
C ALA A 281 26.50 -16.27 6.27
N ARG A 282 26.57 -16.05 4.97
CA ARG A 282 27.45 -16.78 4.04
C ARG A 282 28.94 -16.59 4.41
N ALA A 283 29.31 -15.37 4.79
CA ALA A 283 30.72 -15.06 5.12
C ALA A 283 31.19 -15.68 6.45
N VAL A 284 30.29 -15.78 7.47
CA VAL A 284 30.66 -16.32 8.78
C VAL A 284 30.33 -17.79 8.97
N GLY A 285 29.57 -18.43 8.06
CA GLY A 285 29.13 -19.82 8.16
C GLY A 285 28.25 -20.10 9.39
N ARG A 286 27.45 -19.12 9.81
CA ARG A 286 26.53 -19.18 10.95
C ARG A 286 25.25 -18.40 10.64
N PRO A 287 24.10 -18.76 11.25
CA PRO A 287 22.92 -17.90 11.15
C PRO A 287 23.21 -16.50 11.66
N VAL A 288 22.72 -15.46 10.96
CA VAL A 288 22.90 -14.06 11.33
C VAL A 288 21.54 -13.39 11.48
N LYS A 289 21.31 -12.75 12.63
CA LYS A 289 20.17 -11.87 12.91
C LYS A 289 20.60 -10.42 12.71
N PHE A 290 19.83 -9.68 11.90
CA PHE A 290 19.95 -8.23 11.75
C PHE A 290 18.58 -7.58 11.88
N ILE A 291 18.39 -6.76 12.90
CA ILE A 291 17.18 -5.99 13.17
C ILE A 291 17.57 -4.51 13.25
N GLU A 292 16.97 -3.68 12.43
CA GLU A 292 17.14 -2.23 12.52
C GLU A 292 16.54 -1.70 13.82
N ASP A 293 17.21 -0.74 14.45
CA ASP A 293 16.57 0.07 15.47
C ASP A 293 15.61 1.10 14.86
N ARG A 294 14.96 1.92 15.69
CA ARG A 294 13.99 2.90 15.18
C ARG A 294 14.65 4.02 14.38
N MET A 295 15.79 4.50 14.83
CA MET A 295 16.52 5.55 14.12
C MET A 295 17.04 5.05 12.78
N ASP A 296 17.62 3.85 12.75
CA ASP A 296 18.02 3.16 11.53
C ASP A 296 16.85 3.05 10.55
N ASN A 297 15.71 2.57 11.04
CA ASN A 297 14.51 2.35 10.23
C ASN A 297 13.95 3.65 9.64
N ILE A 298 14.00 4.77 10.39
CA ILE A 298 13.58 6.07 9.88
C ILE A 298 14.56 6.62 8.85
N MET A 299 15.87 6.51 9.09
CA MET A 299 16.89 7.12 8.23
C MET A 299 17.14 6.35 6.93
N SER A 300 17.10 5.02 6.98
CA SER A 300 17.66 4.18 5.93
C SER A 300 16.64 3.33 5.18
N SER A 301 15.43 3.20 5.70
CA SER A 301 14.45 2.31 5.08
C SER A 301 13.87 2.89 3.79
N ASP A 302 13.44 1.99 2.91
CA ASP A 302 12.77 2.30 1.65
C ASP A 302 11.28 2.65 1.87
N ASN A 303 10.93 3.25 2.99
CA ASN A 303 9.55 3.49 3.41
C ASN A 303 9.13 4.96 3.42
N HIS A 304 9.96 5.85 2.89
CA HIS A 304 9.59 7.24 2.73
C HIS A 304 8.53 7.39 1.64
N ALA A 305 7.42 8.08 1.96
CA ALA A 305 6.35 8.30 1.00
C ALA A 305 6.66 9.45 0.03
N SER A 306 5.71 9.75 -0.84
CA SER A 306 5.82 10.82 -1.84
C SER A 306 6.20 12.17 -1.23
N ASP A 307 7.02 12.92 -1.95
CA ASP A 307 7.41 14.30 -1.66
C ASP A 307 7.28 15.10 -2.96
N ARG A 308 6.21 15.92 -3.07
CA ARG A 308 5.81 16.51 -4.35
C ARG A 308 5.43 17.96 -4.26
N ILE A 309 5.81 18.71 -5.29
CA ILE A 309 5.38 20.09 -5.53
C ILE A 309 4.50 20.09 -6.77
N TYR A 310 3.35 20.74 -6.67
CA TYR A 310 2.38 20.87 -7.76
C TYR A 310 2.09 22.33 -8.08
N GLU A 311 2.14 22.65 -9.37
CA GLU A 311 1.35 23.74 -9.95
C GLU A 311 0.14 23.05 -10.59
N ALA A 312 -1.05 23.29 -10.05
CA ALA A 312 -2.26 22.56 -10.42
C ALA A 312 -3.35 23.50 -10.89
N GLU A 313 -4.02 23.16 -11.98
CA GLU A 313 -5.08 23.94 -12.59
C GLU A 313 -6.32 23.09 -12.86
N LEU A 314 -7.49 23.67 -12.62
CA LEU A 314 -8.80 23.09 -12.93
C LEU A 314 -9.59 24.03 -13.83
N ALA A 315 -9.97 23.55 -15.01
CA ALA A 315 -10.85 24.25 -15.93
C ALA A 315 -12.31 23.97 -15.56
N VAL A 316 -13.11 25.05 -15.42
CA VAL A 316 -14.54 24.98 -15.12
C VAL A 316 -15.31 25.73 -16.19
N LYS A 317 -16.36 25.10 -16.74
CA LYS A 317 -17.28 25.68 -17.71
C LYS A 317 -18.73 25.45 -17.31
N ALA A 318 -19.50 26.50 -17.21
CA ALA A 318 -20.92 26.44 -16.79
C ALA A 318 -21.12 25.65 -15.47
N GLY A 319 -20.20 25.81 -14.52
CA GLY A 319 -20.19 25.12 -13.25
C GLY A 319 -19.76 23.65 -13.31
N MET A 320 -19.37 23.13 -14.48
CA MET A 320 -18.88 21.76 -14.66
C MET A 320 -17.35 21.74 -14.76
N MET A 321 -16.70 20.85 -14.05
CA MET A 321 -15.26 20.57 -14.18
C MET A 321 -14.99 19.88 -15.51
N THR A 322 -14.09 20.44 -16.34
CA THR A 322 -13.85 19.91 -17.68
C THR A 322 -12.44 19.37 -17.88
N GLY A 323 -11.43 20.01 -17.27
CA GLY A 323 -10.04 19.60 -17.49
C GLY A 323 -9.15 19.85 -16.27
N LEU A 324 -8.14 19.01 -16.10
CA LEU A 324 -7.08 19.13 -15.11
C LEU A 324 -5.73 19.30 -15.78
N ARG A 325 -4.88 20.18 -15.24
CA ARG A 325 -3.49 20.33 -15.66
C ARG A 325 -2.58 20.37 -14.44
N PHE A 326 -1.50 19.60 -14.49
CA PHE A 326 -0.51 19.53 -13.43
C PHE A 326 0.90 19.72 -13.97
N LYS A 327 1.69 20.55 -13.30
CA LYS A 327 3.13 20.53 -13.38
C LYS A 327 3.67 20.03 -12.03
N VAL A 328 4.44 18.93 -12.07
CA VAL A 328 4.82 18.18 -10.89
C VAL A 328 6.34 18.08 -10.80
N VAL A 329 6.91 18.44 -9.66
CA VAL A 329 8.26 18.07 -9.28
C VAL A 329 8.17 17.02 -8.18
N ASP A 330 8.73 15.82 -8.42
CA ASP A 330 8.69 14.69 -7.49
C ASP A 330 10.11 14.36 -7.00
N ASP A 331 10.28 14.25 -5.70
CA ASP A 331 11.54 13.97 -5.05
C ASP A 331 11.66 12.47 -4.73
N TYR A 332 12.42 11.74 -5.53
CA TYR A 332 12.66 10.31 -5.33
C TYR A 332 13.63 9.99 -4.19
N GLY A 333 14.37 11.01 -3.69
CA GLY A 333 15.48 10.80 -2.77
C GLY A 333 16.72 10.29 -3.50
N ALA A 334 17.62 9.63 -2.78
CA ALA A 334 18.94 9.29 -3.32
C ALA A 334 18.93 8.15 -4.36
N TYR A 335 17.89 7.33 -4.40
CA TYR A 335 17.82 6.15 -5.25
C TYR A 335 16.41 5.93 -5.82
N LEU A 336 16.32 5.04 -6.80
CA LEU A 336 15.07 4.71 -7.46
C LEU A 336 14.89 3.18 -7.50
N GLN A 337 14.00 2.68 -6.65
CA GLN A 337 13.58 1.28 -6.70
C GLN A 337 12.23 1.10 -7.40
N TYR A 338 11.15 1.57 -6.78
CA TYR A 338 9.79 1.43 -7.31
C TYR A 338 8.88 2.64 -7.00
N GLY A 339 9.42 3.70 -6.37
CA GLY A 339 8.68 4.93 -6.01
C GLY A 339 7.96 5.61 -7.19
N TYR A 340 8.44 5.39 -8.39
CA TYR A 340 7.84 5.85 -9.65
C TYR A 340 6.44 5.26 -9.93
N GLY A 341 6.11 4.07 -9.44
CA GLY A 341 4.76 3.48 -9.55
C GLY A 341 3.69 4.35 -8.91
N THR A 342 4.08 5.26 -8.00
CA THR A 342 3.17 6.23 -7.38
C THR A 342 2.47 7.16 -8.38
N HIS A 343 3.06 7.42 -9.55
CA HIS A 343 2.43 8.21 -10.61
C HIS A 343 1.40 7.41 -11.39
N GLY A 344 1.69 6.14 -11.69
CA GLY A 344 0.72 5.22 -12.28
C GLY A 344 -0.53 5.12 -11.40
N ASN A 345 -0.32 4.90 -10.10
CA ASN A 345 -1.41 4.92 -9.13
C ASN A 345 -2.22 6.21 -9.16
N ALA A 346 -1.57 7.37 -9.12
CA ALA A 346 -2.24 8.65 -9.18
C ALA A 346 -3.10 8.79 -10.45
N LEU A 347 -2.56 8.42 -11.62
CA LEU A 347 -3.25 8.53 -12.89
C LEU A 347 -4.42 7.57 -13.07
N SER A 348 -4.46 6.45 -12.35
CA SER A 348 -5.57 5.50 -12.40
C SER A 348 -6.89 6.09 -11.87
N GLN A 349 -6.81 7.17 -11.08
CA GLN A 349 -7.95 7.80 -10.41
C GLN A 349 -7.85 9.32 -10.35
N VAL A 350 -7.05 9.94 -11.22
CA VAL A 350 -6.70 11.37 -11.18
C VAL A 350 -7.89 12.31 -11.29
N THR A 351 -9.00 11.87 -11.89
CA THR A 351 -10.25 12.62 -11.99
C THR A 351 -11.13 12.47 -10.75
N GLY A 352 -10.71 11.63 -9.76
CA GLY A 352 -11.56 11.33 -8.62
C GLY A 352 -12.93 10.80 -9.04
N PRO A 353 -13.99 11.08 -8.27
CA PRO A 353 -15.36 10.67 -8.61
C PRO A 353 -16.05 11.59 -9.62
N TYR A 354 -15.31 12.44 -10.34
CA TYR A 354 -15.89 13.52 -11.13
C TYR A 354 -15.86 13.30 -12.64
N LYS A 355 -16.81 13.94 -13.35
CA LYS A 355 -16.97 13.87 -14.81
C LYS A 355 -15.97 14.78 -15.55
N ILE A 356 -14.67 14.64 -15.25
CA ILE A 356 -13.61 15.40 -15.91
C ILE A 356 -13.17 14.65 -17.17
N ARG A 357 -13.08 15.34 -18.30
CA ARG A 357 -12.87 14.72 -19.62
C ARG A 357 -11.49 14.88 -20.22
N SER A 358 -10.63 15.70 -19.58
CA SER A 358 -9.26 15.87 -20.03
C SER A 358 -8.29 16.04 -18.86
N VAL A 359 -7.06 15.52 -19.05
CA VAL A 359 -5.98 15.56 -18.04
C VAL A 359 -4.64 15.79 -18.72
N GLY A 360 -3.87 16.76 -18.23
CA GLY A 360 -2.50 17.00 -18.63
C GLY A 360 -1.56 16.93 -17.43
N MET A 361 -0.41 16.28 -17.61
CA MET A 361 0.63 16.20 -16.58
C MET A 361 2.02 16.41 -17.19
N GLU A 362 2.75 17.40 -16.69
CA GLU A 362 4.18 17.55 -16.90
C GLU A 362 4.88 17.17 -15.61
N LEU A 363 5.61 16.06 -15.63
CA LEU A 363 6.30 15.49 -14.48
C LEU A 363 7.81 15.62 -14.66
N THR A 364 8.48 16.20 -13.66
CA THR A 364 9.94 16.13 -13.50
C THR A 364 10.25 15.46 -12.17
N ALA A 365 10.76 14.24 -12.21
CA ALA A 365 11.23 13.53 -11.02
C ALA A 365 12.75 13.69 -10.88
N VAL A 366 13.21 13.87 -9.63
CA VAL A 366 14.61 14.19 -9.35
C VAL A 366 15.20 13.33 -8.25
N PHE A 367 16.53 13.20 -8.25
CA PHE A 367 17.30 12.66 -7.13
C PHE A 367 17.73 13.78 -6.19
N THR A 368 17.65 13.50 -4.87
CA THR A 368 18.11 14.38 -3.79
C THR A 368 18.84 13.57 -2.73
N ASN A 369 19.59 14.23 -1.86
CA ASN A 369 20.34 13.59 -0.77
C ASN A 369 19.43 13.25 0.44
N LYS A 370 18.32 12.57 0.17
CA LYS A 370 17.35 12.10 1.16
C LYS A 370 17.16 10.59 1.03
N GLY A 371 16.59 9.95 2.05
CA GLY A 371 16.16 8.56 1.96
C GLY A 371 15.24 8.34 0.76
N GLN A 372 15.34 7.18 0.11
CA GLN A 372 14.61 6.94 -1.14
C GLN A 372 13.10 6.81 -0.92
N GLN A 373 12.34 7.22 -1.93
CA GLN A 373 10.89 7.10 -1.96
C GLN A 373 10.48 5.63 -2.15
N GLY A 374 9.52 5.18 -1.36
CA GLY A 374 8.94 3.85 -1.39
C GLY A 374 7.43 3.88 -1.25
N ALA A 375 6.86 2.80 -0.68
CA ALA A 375 5.43 2.70 -0.47
C ALA A 375 5.01 3.12 0.93
N TYR A 376 3.97 3.91 1.00
CA TYR A 376 3.17 4.12 2.19
C TYR A 376 1.70 4.14 1.79
N ARG A 377 0.83 3.61 2.63
CA ARG A 377 -0.63 3.43 2.47
C ARG A 377 -1.29 4.52 1.63
N GLY A 378 -1.75 4.15 0.41
CA GLY A 378 -2.23 5.08 -0.62
C GLY A 378 -1.33 5.17 -1.85
N PHE A 379 0.02 5.08 -1.71
CA PHE A 379 1.02 4.95 -2.76
C PHE A 379 0.84 5.94 -3.94
N GLY A 380 0.69 7.24 -3.61
CA GLY A 380 0.52 8.32 -4.59
C GLY A 380 -0.93 8.71 -4.87
N SER A 381 -1.89 7.81 -4.65
CA SER A 381 -3.32 8.12 -4.80
C SER A 381 -3.81 9.13 -3.78
N GLU A 382 -3.29 9.09 -2.55
CA GLU A 382 -3.59 10.07 -1.51
C GLU A 382 -3.17 11.48 -1.89
N VAL A 383 -2.06 11.60 -2.62
CA VAL A 383 -1.57 12.89 -3.13
C VAL A 383 -2.47 13.39 -4.24
N ALA A 384 -2.88 12.52 -5.18
CA ALA A 384 -3.82 12.88 -6.24
C ALA A 384 -5.17 13.34 -5.67
N ASN A 385 -5.71 12.61 -4.69
CA ASN A 385 -6.94 12.99 -4.00
C ASN A 385 -6.79 14.34 -3.31
N PHE A 386 -5.67 14.59 -2.61
CA PHE A 386 -5.41 15.88 -1.97
C PHE A 386 -5.39 17.01 -2.99
N VAL A 387 -4.62 16.88 -4.07
CA VAL A 387 -4.49 17.94 -5.08
C VAL A 387 -5.83 18.24 -5.75
N LEU A 388 -6.56 17.21 -6.17
CA LEU A 388 -7.86 17.35 -6.79
C LEU A 388 -8.88 18.02 -5.85
N GLU A 389 -9.01 17.55 -4.64
CA GLU A 389 -10.00 18.07 -3.68
C GLU A 389 -9.69 19.50 -3.24
N ARG A 390 -8.38 19.90 -3.19
CA ARG A 390 -8.01 21.31 -2.97
C ARG A 390 -8.42 22.21 -4.14
N LEU A 391 -8.34 21.72 -5.39
CA LEU A 391 -8.83 22.45 -6.57
C LEU A 391 -10.36 22.55 -6.57
N VAL A 392 -11.04 21.46 -6.20
CA VAL A 392 -12.52 21.43 -6.11
C VAL A 392 -13.05 22.43 -5.06
N ASP A 393 -12.42 22.47 -3.88
CA ASP A 393 -12.76 23.44 -2.83
C ASP A 393 -12.52 24.89 -3.29
N ALA A 394 -11.41 25.10 -4.00
CA ALA A 394 -11.07 26.41 -4.54
C ALA A 394 -12.08 26.86 -5.60
N ALA A 395 -12.49 25.95 -6.48
CA ALA A 395 -13.50 26.23 -7.50
C ALA A 395 -14.85 26.60 -6.88
N ALA A 396 -15.32 25.80 -5.90
CA ALA A 396 -16.55 26.12 -5.18
C ALA A 396 -16.49 27.52 -4.50
N ALA A 397 -15.35 27.83 -3.88
CA ALA A 397 -15.16 29.12 -3.22
C ALA A 397 -15.10 30.30 -4.21
N GLU A 398 -14.41 30.16 -5.35
CA GLU A 398 -14.32 31.20 -6.38
C GLU A 398 -15.67 31.45 -7.10
N LEU A 399 -16.49 30.39 -7.22
CA LEU A 399 -17.86 30.51 -7.77
C LEU A 399 -18.87 30.96 -6.71
N GLY A 400 -18.52 31.07 -5.44
CA GLY A 400 -19.40 31.40 -4.34
C GLY A 400 -20.44 30.31 -4.04
N GLU A 401 -20.13 29.05 -4.35
CA GLU A 401 -21.04 27.93 -4.18
C GLU A 401 -20.73 27.13 -2.89
N ASP A 402 -21.75 26.41 -2.41
CA ASP A 402 -21.55 25.40 -1.35
C ASP A 402 -20.68 24.25 -1.87
N PRO A 403 -19.65 23.83 -1.11
CA PRO A 403 -18.71 22.81 -1.57
C PRO A 403 -19.37 21.43 -1.80
N ILE A 404 -20.48 21.11 -1.13
CA ILE A 404 -21.23 19.89 -1.38
C ILE A 404 -22.04 20.03 -2.68
N ALA A 405 -22.77 21.13 -2.86
CA ALA A 405 -23.57 21.35 -4.06
C ALA A 405 -22.73 21.37 -5.35
N PHE A 406 -21.51 21.95 -5.28
CA PHE A 406 -20.57 21.93 -6.39
C PHE A 406 -20.09 20.50 -6.73
N ARG A 407 -19.83 19.67 -5.70
CA ARG A 407 -19.47 18.26 -5.87
C ARG A 407 -20.63 17.44 -6.44
N GLU A 408 -21.83 17.54 -5.85
CA GLU A 408 -23.03 16.81 -6.30
C GLU A 408 -23.28 16.96 -7.81
N ARG A 409 -23.17 18.17 -8.35
CA ARG A 409 -23.36 18.44 -9.78
C ARG A 409 -22.32 17.75 -10.67
N ASN A 410 -21.11 17.54 -10.17
CA ASN A 410 -19.96 17.05 -10.94
C ASN A 410 -19.71 15.54 -10.77
N LEU A 411 -20.40 14.86 -9.84
CA LEU A 411 -20.22 13.43 -9.60
C LEU A 411 -20.65 12.58 -10.79
N ILE A 412 -19.98 11.46 -10.98
CA ILE A 412 -20.40 10.37 -11.87
C ILE A 412 -21.65 9.73 -11.27
N GLU A 413 -22.72 9.58 -12.07
CA GLU A 413 -24.01 9.00 -11.65
C GLU A 413 -23.97 7.46 -11.72
N PRO A 414 -24.82 6.75 -10.94
CA PRO A 414 -24.83 5.29 -10.92
C PRO A 414 -25.10 4.61 -12.26
N ASP A 415 -25.87 5.24 -13.12
CA ASP A 415 -26.23 4.71 -14.46
C ASP A 415 -25.12 4.90 -15.52
N GLN A 416 -24.00 5.56 -15.15
CA GLN A 416 -22.87 5.81 -16.04
C GLN A 416 -21.76 4.76 -15.91
N PHE A 417 -21.89 3.80 -14.99
CA PHE A 417 -20.89 2.75 -14.81
C PHE A 417 -21.14 1.57 -15.76
N PRO A 418 -20.04 0.89 -16.20
CA PRO A 418 -18.63 1.21 -15.93
C PRO A 418 -18.20 2.51 -16.65
N TYR A 419 -17.44 3.36 -15.94
CA TYR A 419 -17.06 4.68 -16.39
C TYR A 419 -15.57 4.74 -16.75
N LYS A 420 -15.25 5.07 -18.01
CA LYS A 420 -13.88 5.22 -18.49
C LYS A 420 -13.40 6.66 -18.29
N ILE A 421 -12.33 6.85 -17.53
CA ILE A 421 -11.69 8.16 -17.34
C ILE A 421 -10.71 8.48 -18.47
N PRO A 422 -10.31 9.76 -18.67
CA PRO A 422 -9.45 10.16 -19.79
C PRO A 422 -8.13 9.40 -19.91
N THR A 423 -7.54 8.98 -18.80
CA THR A 423 -6.29 8.22 -18.79
C THR A 423 -6.41 6.79 -19.31
N GLY A 424 -7.65 6.30 -19.48
CA GLY A 424 -7.93 4.95 -19.99
C GLY A 424 -8.40 3.96 -18.93
N ASN A 425 -8.18 4.23 -17.64
CA ASN A 425 -8.68 3.36 -16.59
C ASN A 425 -10.21 3.37 -16.53
N VAL A 426 -10.79 2.30 -16.00
CA VAL A 426 -12.25 2.11 -15.92
C VAL A 426 -12.66 1.97 -14.47
N TYR A 427 -13.64 2.75 -14.03
CA TYR A 427 -14.33 2.58 -12.76
C TYR A 427 -15.47 1.57 -12.96
N ASP A 428 -15.43 0.50 -12.21
CA ASP A 428 -16.27 -0.70 -12.41
C ASP A 428 -17.73 -0.51 -12.00
N SER A 429 -17.96 0.07 -10.82
CA SER A 429 -19.27 0.34 -10.24
C SER A 429 -19.20 1.45 -9.21
N GLY A 430 -20.33 2.07 -8.85
CA GLY A 430 -20.36 3.10 -7.82
C GLY A 430 -21.74 3.77 -7.70
N ASP A 431 -21.98 4.34 -6.51
CA ASP A 431 -23.04 5.30 -6.24
C ASP A 431 -22.43 6.46 -5.43
N TYR A 432 -21.68 7.32 -6.12
CA TYR A 432 -20.95 8.40 -5.48
C TYR A 432 -21.86 9.45 -4.86
N PRO A 433 -23.02 9.81 -5.47
CA PRO A 433 -24.03 10.62 -4.82
C PRO A 433 -24.54 10.03 -3.49
N ALA A 434 -24.78 8.72 -3.42
CA ALA A 434 -25.23 8.08 -2.17
C ALA A 434 -24.19 8.13 -1.06
N VAL A 435 -22.90 7.93 -1.40
CA VAL A 435 -21.78 8.05 -0.44
C VAL A 435 -21.71 9.46 0.15
N LEU A 436 -21.75 10.50 -0.69
CA LEU A 436 -21.73 11.89 -0.25
C LEU A 436 -22.98 12.24 0.57
N LYS A 437 -24.17 11.82 0.10
CA LYS A 437 -25.46 12.04 0.80
C LYS A 437 -25.48 11.39 2.18
N GLN A 438 -24.99 10.16 2.30
CA GLN A 438 -24.90 9.47 3.58
C GLN A 438 -23.94 10.19 4.54
N ALA A 439 -22.76 10.61 4.06
CA ALA A 439 -21.79 11.35 4.86
C ALA A 439 -22.39 12.70 5.35
N LYS A 440 -23.04 13.45 4.45
CA LYS A 440 -23.75 14.71 4.76
C LYS A 440 -24.80 14.51 5.85
N SER A 441 -25.61 13.46 5.74
CA SER A 441 -26.67 13.13 6.69
C SER A 441 -26.10 12.68 8.05
N MET A 442 -25.10 11.80 8.05
CA MET A 442 -24.46 11.31 9.28
C MET A 442 -23.79 12.43 10.07
N LEU A 443 -23.21 13.42 9.38
CA LEU A 443 -22.57 14.58 10.01
C LEU A 443 -23.60 15.57 10.57
N ASP A 444 -24.83 15.60 10.05
CA ASP A 444 -25.75 16.73 10.19
C ASP A 444 -25.11 18.04 9.65
N TYR A 445 -24.69 17.99 8.39
CA TYR A 445 -23.94 19.08 7.76
C TYR A 445 -24.65 20.43 7.90
N ASP A 446 -25.96 20.48 7.64
CA ASP A 446 -26.73 21.74 7.70
C ASP A 446 -26.84 22.28 9.13
N GLY A 447 -26.94 21.40 10.14
CA GLY A 447 -26.88 21.74 11.55
C GLY A 447 -25.51 22.29 11.93
N TRP A 448 -24.43 21.65 11.48
CA TRP A 448 -23.07 22.13 11.70
C TRP A 448 -22.81 23.49 11.02
N ARG A 449 -23.30 23.73 9.81
CA ARG A 449 -23.18 25.06 9.14
C ARG A 449 -23.85 26.19 9.95
N LYS A 450 -25.04 25.95 10.51
CA LYS A 450 -25.69 26.89 11.41
C LYS A 450 -24.87 27.15 12.66
N LYS A 451 -24.45 26.07 13.35
CA LYS A 451 -23.63 26.12 14.54
C LYS A 451 -22.29 26.83 14.31
N GLN A 452 -21.64 26.58 13.18
CA GLN A 452 -20.43 27.26 12.74
C GLN A 452 -20.62 28.77 12.67
N ALA A 453 -21.73 29.23 12.04
CA ALA A 453 -22.04 30.67 11.92
C ALA A 453 -22.26 31.33 13.30
N GLU A 454 -22.86 30.62 14.25
CA GLU A 454 -23.06 31.11 15.61
C GLU A 454 -21.75 31.18 16.41
N LEU A 455 -20.91 30.11 16.33
CA LEU A 455 -19.64 30.06 17.02
C LEU A 455 -18.61 31.06 16.50
N ARG A 456 -18.66 31.35 15.19
CA ARG A 456 -17.84 32.41 14.58
C ARG A 456 -18.13 33.79 15.17
N LYS A 457 -19.39 34.11 15.51
CA LYS A 457 -19.75 35.35 16.20
C LYS A 457 -19.15 35.45 17.61
N GLN A 458 -18.77 34.32 18.19
CA GLN A 458 -18.10 34.21 19.49
C GLN A 458 -16.58 34.19 19.38
N GLY A 459 -16.01 34.45 18.20
CA GLY A 459 -14.56 34.39 17.96
C GLY A 459 -13.96 32.99 17.85
N ARG A 460 -14.80 31.97 17.66
CA ARG A 460 -14.32 30.58 17.46
C ARG A 460 -14.22 30.24 15.99
N TYR A 461 -13.11 29.64 15.61
CA TYR A 461 -12.78 29.29 14.22
C TYR A 461 -13.08 27.83 13.94
N ILE A 462 -14.34 27.54 13.63
CA ILE A 462 -14.80 26.19 13.28
C ILE A 462 -14.81 26.03 11.77
N GLY A 463 -14.33 24.89 11.28
CA GLY A 463 -14.38 24.54 9.86
C GLY A 463 -14.94 23.14 9.63
N ILE A 464 -15.62 22.98 8.51
CA ILE A 464 -16.22 21.72 8.06
C ILE A 464 -15.57 21.36 6.73
N GLY A 465 -14.87 20.24 6.72
CA GLY A 465 -14.22 19.71 5.52
C GLY A 465 -15.10 18.72 4.79
N VAL A 466 -14.90 18.64 3.49
CA VAL A 466 -15.50 17.62 2.61
C VAL A 466 -14.45 17.15 1.63
N ALA A 467 -14.26 15.85 1.52
CA ALA A 467 -13.47 15.27 0.45
C ALA A 467 -14.15 13.98 -0.04
N THR A 468 -14.35 13.89 -1.35
CA THR A 468 -14.86 12.70 -2.03
C THR A 468 -13.77 12.11 -2.87
N CYS A 469 -13.33 10.91 -2.51
CA CYS A 469 -12.09 10.33 -3.04
C CYS A 469 -12.32 8.93 -3.57
N GLN A 470 -11.38 8.49 -4.41
CA GLN A 470 -11.36 7.12 -4.90
C GLN A 470 -10.31 6.28 -4.18
N GLU A 471 -10.61 4.98 -4.05
CA GLU A 471 -9.67 3.95 -3.62
C GLU A 471 -9.55 2.89 -4.71
N ARG A 472 -8.44 2.91 -5.45
CA ARG A 472 -8.16 1.88 -6.45
C ARG A 472 -7.75 0.57 -5.78
N SER A 473 -8.05 -0.57 -6.39
CA SER A 473 -7.58 -1.88 -5.97
C SER A 473 -7.31 -2.80 -7.17
N VAL A 474 -6.54 -3.86 -6.93
CA VAL A 474 -6.16 -4.85 -7.96
C VAL A 474 -5.32 -4.24 -9.09
N PHE A 475 -4.05 -4.01 -8.82
CA PHE A 475 -3.14 -3.55 -9.86
C PHE A 475 -2.65 -4.71 -10.77
N SER A 476 -2.39 -4.37 -12.02
CA SER A 476 -1.84 -5.31 -13.02
C SER A 476 -0.32 -5.17 -13.18
N SER A 477 0.36 -4.40 -12.38
CA SER A 477 1.78 -4.06 -12.53
C SER A 477 2.13 -3.27 -13.81
N THR A 478 1.17 -2.95 -14.67
CA THR A 478 1.39 -2.07 -15.83
C THR A 478 1.76 -0.65 -15.41
N GLU A 479 1.53 -0.28 -14.15
CA GLU A 479 2.03 0.96 -13.56
C GLU A 479 3.55 1.08 -13.67
N PHE A 480 4.27 -0.02 -13.66
CA PHE A 480 5.72 -0.07 -13.87
C PHE A 480 6.14 0.32 -15.28
N TRP A 481 5.24 0.26 -16.25
CA TRP A 481 5.50 0.73 -17.61
C TRP A 481 5.80 2.24 -17.67
N PHE A 482 5.29 3.00 -16.74
CA PHE A 482 5.60 4.44 -16.62
C PHE A 482 7.08 4.75 -16.53
N LEU A 483 7.86 3.84 -15.99
CA LEU A 483 9.31 4.01 -15.84
C LEU A 483 10.08 3.98 -17.13
N ASN A 484 9.52 3.30 -18.08
CA ASN A 484 10.24 2.88 -19.25
C ASN A 484 9.54 3.36 -20.52
N PRO A 485 9.61 4.69 -20.81
CA PRO A 485 8.89 5.28 -21.92
C PRO A 485 9.45 4.90 -23.28
N ASN A 486 10.69 4.43 -23.34
CA ASN A 486 11.40 4.13 -24.58
C ASN A 486 11.57 2.63 -24.81
N GLU A 487 11.10 1.79 -23.87
CA GLU A 487 11.26 0.37 -23.97
C GLU A 487 10.05 -0.32 -24.59
N THR A 488 10.35 -1.37 -25.27
CA THR A 488 9.37 -2.23 -25.93
C THR A 488 8.36 -2.81 -24.93
N PRO A 489 7.10 -2.99 -25.33
CA PRO A 489 6.03 -3.55 -24.49
C PRO A 489 6.34 -4.88 -23.81
N GLY A 490 7.42 -5.57 -24.19
CA GLY A 490 7.80 -6.87 -23.66
C GLY A 490 8.43 -6.87 -22.26
N PHE A 491 8.68 -5.72 -21.63
CA PHE A 491 9.37 -5.65 -20.32
C PHE A 491 8.47 -5.22 -19.15
N THR A 492 7.18 -5.17 -19.36
CA THR A 492 6.23 -4.74 -18.33
C THR A 492 5.73 -5.95 -17.55
N LEU A 493 5.83 -5.91 -16.22
CA LEU A 493 5.15 -6.85 -15.36
C LEU A 493 3.64 -6.67 -15.53
N THR A 494 2.95 -7.69 -16.07
CA THR A 494 1.53 -7.57 -16.42
C THR A 494 0.62 -8.39 -15.51
N SER A 495 1.21 -9.24 -14.65
CA SER A 495 0.49 -10.16 -13.78
C SER A 495 0.79 -9.90 -12.32
N SER A 496 -0.25 -10.00 -11.49
CA SER A 496 -0.13 -9.94 -10.03
C SER A 496 -1.05 -11.00 -9.39
N PRO A 497 -0.72 -12.30 -9.57
CA PRO A 497 -1.59 -13.39 -9.14
C PRO A 497 -1.62 -13.57 -7.63
N GLU A 498 -2.64 -14.30 -7.14
CA GLU A 498 -2.69 -14.89 -5.81
C GLU A 498 -3.02 -16.37 -5.90
N GLY A 499 -2.40 -17.14 -5.02
CA GLY A 499 -2.59 -18.58 -4.95
C GLY A 499 -3.09 -19.05 -3.59
N ILE A 500 -3.88 -20.12 -3.60
CA ILE A 500 -4.31 -20.83 -2.39
C ILE A 500 -4.24 -22.33 -2.61
N GLN A 501 -3.83 -23.06 -1.59
CA GLN A 501 -4.02 -24.49 -1.48
C GLN A 501 -5.04 -24.78 -0.39
N VAL A 502 -6.02 -25.62 -0.67
CA VAL A 502 -7.05 -26.05 0.29
C VAL A 502 -7.08 -27.56 0.33
N LYS A 503 -7.12 -28.16 1.52
CA LYS A 503 -7.34 -29.58 1.72
C LYS A 503 -8.40 -29.82 2.78
N ILE A 504 -9.18 -30.88 2.61
CA ILE A 504 -10.08 -31.40 3.65
C ILE A 504 -9.47 -32.70 4.16
N ASP A 505 -9.25 -32.79 5.47
CA ASP A 505 -8.71 -33.96 6.11
C ASP A 505 -9.77 -35.09 6.29
N PRO A 506 -9.39 -36.32 6.70
CA PRO A 506 -10.35 -37.40 6.90
C PRO A 506 -11.44 -37.14 7.96
N THR A 507 -11.25 -36.13 8.82
CA THR A 507 -12.25 -35.72 9.81
C THR A 507 -13.22 -34.65 9.30
N GLY A 508 -13.04 -34.22 8.03
CA GLY A 508 -13.87 -33.22 7.37
C GLY A 508 -13.47 -31.78 7.63
N LYS A 509 -12.37 -31.53 8.32
CA LYS A 509 -11.86 -30.17 8.58
C LYS A 509 -11.03 -29.65 7.41
N ALA A 510 -11.19 -28.37 7.11
CA ALA A 510 -10.46 -27.73 6.05
C ALA A 510 -9.17 -27.05 6.56
N PHE A 511 -8.10 -27.17 5.78
CA PHE A 511 -6.86 -26.44 6.00
C PHE A 511 -6.53 -25.66 4.73
N ALA A 512 -6.35 -24.34 4.85
CA ALA A 512 -5.95 -23.46 3.76
C ALA A 512 -4.50 -23.00 3.95
N THR A 513 -3.69 -23.06 2.90
CA THR A 513 -2.33 -22.49 2.86
C THR A 513 -2.32 -21.28 1.94
N ILE A 514 -1.86 -20.14 2.44
CA ILE A 514 -1.81 -18.86 1.72
C ILE A 514 -0.39 -18.31 1.63
N ASN A 515 -0.15 -17.44 0.65
CA ASN A 515 1.15 -16.81 0.38
C ASN A 515 1.19 -15.33 0.83
N ALA A 516 0.40 -14.97 1.82
CA ALA A 516 0.37 -13.61 2.33
C ALA A 516 0.70 -13.58 3.81
N PRO A 517 1.74 -12.86 4.24
CA PRO A 517 2.05 -12.77 5.65
C PRO A 517 1.01 -11.95 6.42
N PHE A 518 0.96 -12.16 7.72
CA PHE A 518 0.11 -11.41 8.62
C PHE A 518 0.75 -10.07 9.02
N TRP A 519 0.00 -8.97 8.83
CA TRP A 519 0.41 -7.61 9.24
C TRP A 519 -0.63 -6.90 10.11
N GLY A 520 -1.49 -7.64 10.74
CA GLY A 520 -2.66 -7.10 11.43
C GLY A 520 -3.89 -6.90 10.54
N ASN A 521 -3.80 -7.23 9.26
CA ASN A 521 -4.85 -7.05 8.24
C ASN A 521 -5.86 -8.21 8.16
N SER A 522 -5.83 -9.15 9.11
CA SER A 522 -6.77 -10.28 9.26
C SER A 522 -6.89 -11.20 8.03
N PRO A 523 -5.78 -11.66 7.42
CA PRO A 523 -5.85 -12.52 6.24
C PRO A 523 -6.48 -13.88 6.55
N GLU A 524 -6.22 -14.47 7.73
CA GLU A 524 -6.77 -15.75 8.13
C GLU A 524 -8.30 -15.67 8.32
N THR A 525 -8.77 -14.67 9.07
CA THR A 525 -10.21 -14.45 9.28
C THR A 525 -10.96 -14.30 7.98
N MET A 526 -10.42 -13.54 7.04
CA MET A 526 -11.01 -13.32 5.73
C MET A 526 -11.06 -14.62 4.92
N VAL A 527 -9.97 -15.39 4.88
CA VAL A 527 -9.92 -16.68 4.17
C VAL A 527 -10.91 -17.66 4.78
N VAL A 528 -10.95 -17.78 6.11
CA VAL A 528 -11.90 -18.62 6.83
C VAL A 528 -13.34 -18.26 6.45
N GLN A 529 -13.67 -16.97 6.46
CA GLN A 529 -15.03 -16.47 6.20
C GLN A 529 -15.49 -16.76 4.77
N ILE A 530 -14.63 -16.52 3.77
CA ILE A 530 -14.94 -16.77 2.35
C ILE A 530 -14.98 -18.27 2.06
N LEU A 531 -14.06 -19.05 2.62
CA LEU A 531 -14.02 -20.50 2.40
C LEU A 531 -15.20 -21.22 3.07
N ALA A 532 -15.63 -20.77 4.28
CA ALA A 532 -16.82 -21.27 4.95
C ALA A 532 -18.09 -21.02 4.13
N GLU A 533 -18.19 -19.87 3.47
CA GLU A 533 -19.30 -19.56 2.56
C GLU A 533 -19.37 -20.57 1.40
N HIS A 534 -18.22 -20.82 0.75
CA HIS A 534 -18.18 -21.73 -0.39
C HIS A 534 -18.41 -23.20 -0.05
N LEU A 535 -17.83 -23.66 1.07
CA LEU A 535 -17.90 -25.07 1.48
C LEU A 535 -19.09 -25.37 2.38
N THR A 536 -19.83 -24.34 2.79
CA THR A 536 -21.00 -24.44 3.70
C THR A 536 -20.69 -25.14 5.02
N ILE A 537 -19.48 -24.95 5.55
CA ILE A 537 -18.99 -25.51 6.82
C ILE A 537 -18.84 -24.41 7.88
N ASP A 538 -18.72 -24.83 9.15
CA ASP A 538 -18.49 -23.90 10.24
C ASP A 538 -17.08 -23.28 10.11
N PRO A 539 -16.90 -21.97 10.27
CA PRO A 539 -15.59 -21.33 10.34
C PRO A 539 -14.62 -21.96 11.36
N ALA A 540 -15.14 -22.54 12.45
CA ALA A 540 -14.33 -23.24 13.45
C ALA A 540 -13.67 -24.54 12.93
N ASP A 541 -14.16 -25.07 11.82
CA ASP A 541 -13.61 -26.25 11.14
C ASP A 541 -12.57 -25.89 10.06
N ILE A 542 -12.21 -24.61 9.96
CA ILE A 542 -11.21 -24.14 8.99
C ILE A 542 -10.02 -23.56 9.73
N SER A 543 -8.83 -24.01 9.34
CA SER A 543 -7.56 -23.42 9.77
C SER A 543 -6.74 -22.91 8.60
N VAL A 544 -5.91 -21.88 8.86
CA VAL A 544 -5.10 -21.22 7.83
C VAL A 544 -3.64 -21.24 8.27
N GLY A 545 -2.74 -21.58 7.35
CA GLY A 545 -1.30 -21.53 7.51
C GLY A 545 -0.63 -20.71 6.41
N TYR A 546 0.61 -20.34 6.65
CA TYR A 546 1.44 -19.58 5.71
C TYR A 546 2.47 -20.51 5.08
N ALA A 547 2.65 -20.41 3.76
CA ALA A 547 3.70 -21.11 3.05
C ALA A 547 4.99 -20.28 3.02
N ASP A 548 6.11 -20.97 2.94
CA ASP A 548 7.38 -20.40 2.51
C ASP A 548 7.48 -20.35 0.96
N THR A 549 8.56 -19.79 0.44
CA THR A 549 8.72 -19.68 -1.02
C THR A 549 9.06 -20.99 -1.71
N ASP A 550 9.47 -22.03 -1.00
CA ASP A 550 9.75 -23.34 -1.57
C ASP A 550 8.48 -24.18 -1.72
N ALA A 551 7.63 -24.18 -0.69
CA ALA A 551 6.43 -25.01 -0.63
C ALA A 551 5.18 -24.28 -1.13
N GLY A 552 5.20 -22.95 -1.16
CA GLY A 552 4.07 -22.12 -1.52
C GLY A 552 3.87 -21.94 -3.02
N LEU A 553 2.72 -21.42 -3.37
CA LEU A 553 2.43 -20.96 -4.72
C LEU A 553 3.02 -19.56 -4.92
N ASN A 554 3.33 -19.22 -6.16
CA ASN A 554 3.66 -17.84 -6.46
C ASN A 554 2.45 -16.94 -6.21
N GLY A 555 2.62 -15.94 -5.36
CA GLY A 555 1.64 -14.91 -5.04
C GLY A 555 2.29 -13.54 -4.95
N THR A 556 1.54 -12.51 -5.26
CA THR A 556 2.02 -11.13 -5.14
C THR A 556 2.00 -10.67 -3.68
N GLY A 557 1.02 -11.15 -2.93
CA GLY A 557 0.79 -10.72 -1.55
C GLY A 557 -0.05 -9.44 -1.43
N PRO A 558 -0.33 -9.01 -0.20
CA PRO A 558 -1.11 -7.81 0.04
C PRO A 558 -0.32 -6.53 -0.28
N GLY A 559 -1.01 -5.54 -0.85
CA GLY A 559 -0.53 -4.22 -1.25
C GLY A 559 -1.54 -3.60 -2.20
N GLY A 560 -1.79 -2.28 -2.14
CA GLY A 560 -2.74 -1.61 -3.02
C GLY A 560 -4.18 -2.09 -2.87
N SER A 561 -4.62 -2.40 -1.65
CA SER A 561 -6.00 -2.83 -1.31
C SER A 561 -6.53 -4.03 -2.10
N ARG A 562 -5.66 -4.84 -2.68
CA ARG A 562 -6.01 -5.92 -3.63
C ARG A 562 -6.33 -7.27 -3.00
N TYR A 563 -5.76 -7.56 -1.83
CA TYR A 563 -5.65 -8.93 -1.33
C TYR A 563 -7.02 -9.62 -1.19
N THR A 564 -8.02 -8.95 -0.61
CA THR A 564 -9.37 -9.54 -0.43
C THR A 564 -10.00 -9.96 -1.77
N VAL A 565 -9.87 -9.13 -2.80
CA VAL A 565 -10.39 -9.41 -4.14
C VAL A 565 -9.67 -10.62 -4.76
N MET A 566 -8.35 -10.59 -4.74
CA MET A 566 -7.53 -11.60 -5.43
C MET A 566 -7.61 -12.96 -4.74
N ILE A 567 -7.56 -12.98 -3.40
CA ILE A 567 -7.67 -14.24 -2.67
C ILE A 567 -9.09 -14.82 -2.72
N ALA A 568 -10.13 -13.99 -2.80
CA ALA A 568 -11.51 -14.46 -3.01
C ALA A 568 -11.62 -15.22 -4.35
N GLY A 569 -11.05 -14.70 -5.43
CA GLY A 569 -10.97 -15.40 -6.70
C GLY A 569 -10.21 -16.73 -6.61
N ALA A 570 -9.07 -16.75 -5.90
CA ALA A 570 -8.31 -17.97 -5.67
C ALA A 570 -9.08 -19.00 -4.83
N ILE A 571 -9.74 -18.57 -3.76
CA ILE A 571 -10.59 -19.42 -2.91
C ILE A 571 -11.74 -20.00 -3.74
N THR A 572 -12.43 -19.18 -4.54
CA THR A 572 -13.54 -19.63 -5.39
C THR A 572 -13.09 -20.73 -6.34
N GLY A 573 -11.95 -20.55 -7.02
CA GLY A 573 -11.41 -21.56 -7.92
C GLY A 573 -11.01 -22.85 -7.22
N ALA A 574 -10.39 -22.78 -6.04
CA ALA A 574 -10.06 -23.96 -5.24
C ALA A 574 -11.32 -24.66 -4.71
N ALA A 575 -12.28 -23.90 -4.16
CA ALA A 575 -13.53 -24.42 -3.62
C ALA A 575 -14.39 -25.12 -4.69
N LYS A 576 -14.43 -24.59 -5.92
CA LYS A 576 -15.11 -25.27 -7.06
C LYS A 576 -14.50 -26.66 -7.31
N LYS A 577 -13.18 -26.79 -7.28
CA LYS A 577 -12.49 -28.08 -7.44
C LYS A 577 -12.78 -29.03 -6.27
N ILE A 578 -12.73 -28.53 -5.03
CA ILE A 578 -13.10 -29.31 -3.82
C ILE A 578 -14.52 -29.80 -3.90
N LYS A 579 -15.48 -28.91 -4.23
CA LYS A 579 -16.90 -29.25 -4.39
C LYS A 579 -17.10 -30.36 -5.45
N THR A 580 -16.41 -30.27 -6.58
CA THR A 580 -16.46 -31.30 -7.61
C THR A 580 -16.02 -32.66 -7.06
N LYS A 581 -14.93 -32.72 -6.31
CA LYS A 581 -14.45 -33.94 -5.65
C LYS A 581 -15.47 -34.48 -4.63
N LEU A 582 -15.99 -33.62 -3.76
CA LEU A 582 -16.99 -34.01 -2.75
C LEU A 582 -18.26 -34.59 -3.40
N LEU A 583 -18.82 -33.93 -4.41
CA LEU A 583 -20.01 -34.38 -5.10
C LEU A 583 -19.75 -35.73 -5.83
N LYS A 584 -18.56 -35.92 -6.40
CA LYS A 584 -18.22 -37.15 -7.09
C LYS A 584 -18.10 -38.34 -6.13
N VAL A 585 -17.46 -38.16 -4.97
CA VAL A 585 -17.40 -39.19 -3.93
C VAL A 585 -18.81 -39.50 -3.40
N ALA A 586 -19.56 -38.44 -3.09
CA ALA A 586 -20.93 -38.56 -2.56
C ALA A 586 -21.89 -39.29 -3.55
N SER A 587 -21.69 -39.10 -4.89
CA SER A 587 -22.51 -39.76 -5.89
C SER A 587 -22.41 -41.28 -5.81
N HIS A 588 -21.24 -41.84 -5.52
CA HIS A 588 -21.07 -43.27 -5.28
C HIS A 588 -21.63 -43.73 -3.94
N MET A 589 -21.49 -42.89 -2.89
CA MET A 589 -22.00 -43.23 -1.56
C MET A 589 -23.54 -43.17 -1.46
N LEU A 590 -24.18 -42.35 -2.31
CA LEU A 590 -25.64 -42.11 -2.32
C LEU A 590 -26.32 -42.77 -3.49
N GLU A 591 -25.58 -43.44 -4.35
CA GLU A 591 -26.08 -44.07 -5.60
C GLU A 591 -26.92 -43.11 -6.45
N ALA A 592 -26.45 -41.88 -6.64
CA ALA A 592 -27.15 -40.81 -7.33
C ALA A 592 -26.21 -40.05 -8.30
N ASP A 593 -26.79 -39.53 -9.37
CA ASP A 593 -26.01 -38.72 -10.34
C ASP A 593 -25.55 -37.41 -9.71
N VAL A 594 -24.33 -36.96 -10.06
CA VAL A 594 -23.74 -35.70 -9.55
C VAL A 594 -24.66 -34.50 -9.78
N GLY A 595 -25.42 -34.49 -10.89
CA GLY A 595 -26.36 -33.43 -11.22
C GLY A 595 -27.56 -33.33 -10.26
N ASP A 596 -27.90 -34.44 -9.58
CA ASP A 596 -29.00 -34.52 -8.61
C ASP A 596 -28.53 -34.21 -7.16
N LEU A 597 -27.22 -33.94 -6.98
CA LEU A 597 -26.64 -33.64 -5.69
C LEU A 597 -26.52 -32.13 -5.44
N GLU A 598 -26.60 -31.77 -4.19
CA GLU A 598 -26.28 -30.39 -3.72
C GLU A 598 -25.47 -30.41 -2.45
N LEU A 599 -24.57 -29.45 -2.32
CA LEU A 599 -23.77 -29.23 -1.11
C LEU A 599 -24.36 -28.05 -0.33
N ALA A 600 -24.86 -28.34 0.86
CA ALA A 600 -25.44 -27.35 1.78
C ALA A 600 -25.24 -27.80 3.23
N ASP A 601 -25.05 -26.85 4.14
CA ASP A 601 -24.98 -27.07 5.60
C ASP A 601 -24.02 -28.21 6.02
N GLY A 602 -22.86 -28.29 5.38
CA GLY A 602 -21.83 -29.31 5.65
C GLY A 602 -22.19 -30.74 5.17
N HIS A 603 -23.21 -30.87 4.33
CA HIS A 603 -23.69 -32.14 3.78
C HIS A 603 -23.81 -32.07 2.27
N VAL A 604 -23.63 -33.23 1.63
CA VAL A 604 -24.09 -33.46 0.26
C VAL A 604 -25.35 -34.27 0.34
N SER A 605 -26.44 -33.76 -0.26
CA SER A 605 -27.76 -34.38 -0.26
C SER A 605 -28.30 -34.65 -1.68
N VAL A 606 -29.16 -35.67 -1.83
CA VAL A 606 -29.90 -35.88 -3.06
C VAL A 606 -31.09 -34.94 -3.05
N LYS A 607 -31.20 -34.06 -4.06
CA LYS A 607 -32.27 -33.07 -4.17
C LYS A 607 -33.67 -33.68 -4.04
N GLY A 608 -34.49 -33.07 -3.20
CA GLY A 608 -35.88 -33.50 -3.01
C GLY A 608 -36.05 -34.77 -2.16
N THR A 609 -34.97 -35.27 -1.50
CA THR A 609 -34.98 -36.43 -0.63
C THR A 609 -34.35 -36.15 0.74
N ASN A 610 -34.46 -37.13 1.65
CA ASN A 610 -33.73 -37.06 2.94
C ASN A 610 -32.38 -37.78 2.93
N GLN A 611 -31.94 -38.27 1.76
CA GLN A 611 -30.64 -38.95 1.66
C GLN A 611 -29.53 -37.93 1.63
N LYS A 612 -28.57 -38.04 2.56
CA LYS A 612 -27.43 -37.14 2.66
C LYS A 612 -26.23 -37.82 3.29
N LYS A 613 -25.04 -37.28 2.98
CA LYS A 613 -23.77 -37.60 3.61
C LYS A 613 -23.09 -36.34 4.08
N SER A 614 -22.54 -36.36 5.26
CA SER A 614 -21.73 -35.25 5.79
C SER A 614 -20.39 -35.17 5.12
N ILE A 615 -19.77 -33.95 5.09
CA ILE A 615 -18.42 -33.79 4.57
C ILE A 615 -17.40 -34.70 5.28
N PRO A 616 -17.44 -34.91 6.62
CA PRO A 616 -16.59 -35.90 7.28
C PRO A 616 -16.74 -37.34 6.76
N GLU A 617 -17.96 -37.81 6.54
CA GLU A 617 -18.20 -39.15 5.95
C GLU A 617 -17.60 -39.27 4.55
N ILE A 618 -17.80 -38.25 3.72
CA ILE A 618 -17.31 -38.17 2.35
C ILE A 618 -15.77 -38.10 2.33
N ALA A 619 -15.18 -37.26 3.17
CA ALA A 619 -13.74 -37.12 3.27
C ALA A 619 -13.07 -38.40 3.75
N LEU A 620 -13.62 -39.04 4.79
CA LEU A 620 -13.14 -40.32 5.29
C LEU A 620 -13.16 -41.37 4.18
N HIS A 621 -14.26 -41.44 3.40
CA HIS A 621 -14.41 -42.36 2.29
C HIS A 621 -13.38 -42.10 1.17
N ALA A 622 -13.21 -40.86 0.77
CA ALA A 622 -12.24 -40.48 -0.23
C ALA A 622 -10.80 -40.81 0.16
N HIS A 623 -10.44 -40.68 1.45
CA HIS A 623 -9.08 -40.94 1.91
C HIS A 623 -8.77 -42.44 2.07
N TYR A 624 -9.71 -43.23 2.59
CA TYR A 624 -9.42 -44.59 3.04
C TYR A 624 -10.25 -45.69 2.37
N PHE A 625 -11.41 -45.39 1.76
CA PHE A 625 -12.33 -46.40 1.21
C PHE A 625 -12.56 -46.29 -0.29
N ARG A 626 -11.72 -45.57 -1.01
CA ARG A 626 -11.84 -45.28 -2.44
C ARG A 626 -11.86 -46.49 -3.37
N LEU A 627 -11.43 -47.67 -2.92
CA LEU A 627 -11.46 -48.89 -3.75
C LEU A 627 -12.87 -49.35 -4.12
N SER A 628 -13.90 -48.86 -3.42
CA SER A 628 -15.30 -49.09 -3.77
C SER A 628 -15.75 -48.26 -4.98
N MET A 629 -14.99 -47.22 -5.39
CA MET A 629 -15.28 -46.39 -6.53
C MET A 629 -14.68 -46.93 -7.83
N PRO A 630 -15.24 -46.63 -9.00
CA PRO A 630 -14.68 -46.91 -10.30
C PRO A 630 -13.25 -46.39 -10.46
N LEU A 631 -12.42 -47.08 -11.23
CA LEU A 631 -10.97 -46.74 -11.36
C LEU A 631 -10.76 -45.30 -11.88
N GLU A 632 -11.57 -44.89 -12.85
CA GLU A 632 -11.57 -43.55 -13.46
C GLU A 632 -11.82 -42.42 -12.46
N ASP A 633 -12.61 -42.68 -11.43
CA ASP A 633 -12.94 -41.71 -10.41
C ASP A 633 -11.94 -41.66 -9.25
N ARG A 634 -11.14 -42.72 -9.07
CA ARG A 634 -10.17 -42.82 -7.98
C ARG A 634 -9.02 -41.82 -8.12
N GLU A 635 -8.60 -41.54 -9.35
CA GLU A 635 -7.53 -40.57 -9.61
C GLU A 635 -7.99 -39.16 -9.27
N LEU A 636 -9.19 -38.78 -9.75
CA LEU A 636 -9.79 -37.48 -9.45
C LEU A 636 -9.98 -37.24 -7.94
N THR A 637 -10.34 -38.28 -7.22
CA THR A 637 -10.73 -38.21 -5.79
C THR A 637 -9.65 -38.69 -4.83
N SER A 638 -8.42 -38.88 -5.28
CA SER A 638 -7.30 -39.31 -4.45
C SER A 638 -6.82 -38.23 -3.47
N GLY A 639 -7.68 -37.88 -2.54
CA GLY A 639 -7.53 -36.78 -1.60
C GLY A 639 -8.47 -35.61 -1.95
N ILE A 640 -9.04 -35.01 -0.91
CA ILE A 640 -9.88 -33.83 -1.06
C ILE A 640 -9.02 -32.57 -0.90
N ASP A 641 -8.22 -32.31 -1.91
CA ASP A 641 -7.33 -31.14 -1.96
C ASP A 641 -7.44 -30.42 -3.30
N ALA A 642 -7.18 -29.13 -3.32
CA ALA A 642 -7.13 -28.33 -4.54
C ALA A 642 -6.18 -27.15 -4.40
N THR A 643 -5.51 -26.85 -5.47
CA THR A 643 -4.69 -25.65 -5.64
C THR A 643 -5.29 -24.78 -6.73
N HIS A 644 -5.35 -23.47 -6.50
CA HIS A 644 -5.76 -22.53 -7.52
C HIS A 644 -4.96 -21.24 -7.43
N VAL A 645 -4.54 -20.74 -8.59
CA VAL A 645 -3.91 -19.42 -8.77
C VAL A 645 -4.88 -18.57 -9.57
N TYR A 646 -5.20 -17.41 -9.06
CA TYR A 646 -6.08 -16.43 -9.69
C TYR A 646 -5.30 -15.20 -10.11
N ASP A 647 -5.47 -14.76 -11.35
CA ASP A 647 -5.05 -13.46 -11.85
C ASP A 647 -6.27 -12.74 -12.41
N HIS A 648 -6.35 -11.42 -12.18
CA HIS A 648 -7.57 -10.69 -12.51
C HIS A 648 -7.70 -10.49 -14.03
N PRO A 649 -8.83 -10.92 -14.67
CA PRO A 649 -8.92 -10.99 -16.12
C PRO A 649 -9.17 -9.63 -16.82
N PHE A 650 -9.53 -8.59 -16.08
CA PHE A 650 -9.98 -7.31 -16.66
C PHE A 650 -8.90 -6.22 -16.75
N THR A 651 -7.65 -6.59 -16.66
CA THR A 651 -6.55 -5.65 -16.88
C THR A 651 -6.16 -5.61 -18.37
N THR A 652 -5.76 -4.44 -18.86
CA THR A 652 -5.31 -4.28 -20.26
C THR A 652 -4.01 -3.50 -20.34
N MET A 653 -3.24 -3.73 -21.39
CA MET A 653 -2.01 -2.98 -21.66
C MET A 653 -2.29 -1.54 -22.12
N PRO A 654 -1.37 -0.61 -21.89
CA PRO A 654 -1.39 0.72 -22.49
C PRO A 654 -1.35 0.65 -24.00
N LYS A 655 -1.91 1.67 -24.69
CA LYS A 655 -1.71 1.85 -26.12
C LYS A 655 -0.27 2.27 -26.41
N GLU A 656 0.26 1.88 -27.57
CA GLU A 656 1.63 2.20 -27.99
C GLU A 656 1.88 3.72 -28.08
N ASP A 657 0.89 4.49 -28.53
CA ASP A 657 0.94 5.96 -28.64
C ASP A 657 0.72 6.69 -27.31
N ARG A 658 0.50 5.94 -26.21
CA ARG A 658 0.26 6.47 -24.87
C ARG A 658 -0.98 7.37 -24.72
N SER A 659 -1.84 7.39 -25.71
CA SER A 659 -3.13 8.12 -25.65
C SER A 659 -4.11 7.49 -24.64
N ASP A 660 -3.81 6.27 -24.18
CA ASP A 660 -4.64 5.47 -23.30
C ASP A 660 -3.72 4.51 -22.52
N LEU A 661 -3.74 4.60 -21.19
CA LEU A 661 -2.90 3.79 -20.31
C LEU A 661 -3.49 2.39 -20.05
N GLY A 662 -4.65 2.10 -20.62
CA GLY A 662 -5.37 0.86 -20.40
C GLY A 662 -6.04 0.77 -19.04
N VAL A 663 -6.60 -0.39 -18.74
CA VAL A 663 -7.22 -0.72 -17.45
C VAL A 663 -6.16 -1.40 -16.59
N PHE A 664 -5.54 -0.65 -15.70
CA PHE A 664 -4.49 -1.17 -14.82
C PHE A 664 -4.90 -1.21 -13.33
N TYR A 665 -6.07 -0.65 -13.02
CA TYR A 665 -6.78 -0.79 -11.76
C TYR A 665 -8.27 -1.00 -12.05
N PRO A 666 -8.71 -2.25 -12.28
CA PRO A 666 -10.07 -2.55 -12.74
C PRO A 666 -11.14 -2.40 -11.65
N ILE A 667 -10.76 -2.27 -10.39
CA ILE A 667 -11.68 -2.21 -9.25
C ILE A 667 -11.51 -0.91 -8.51
N MET A 668 -12.62 -0.19 -8.29
CA MET A 668 -12.60 1.13 -7.69
C MET A 668 -13.60 1.25 -6.54
N GLY A 669 -13.08 1.47 -5.32
CA GLY A 669 -13.87 1.93 -4.19
C GLY A 669 -14.01 3.45 -4.19
N ASN A 670 -14.97 3.95 -3.41
CA ASN A 670 -15.20 5.37 -3.21
C ASN A 670 -15.35 5.69 -1.73
N MET A 671 -15.03 6.92 -1.35
CA MET A 671 -15.18 7.36 0.03
C MET A 671 -15.52 8.85 0.10
N CYS A 672 -16.19 9.23 1.19
CA CYS A 672 -16.38 10.62 1.58
C CYS A 672 -15.95 10.78 3.05
N HIS A 673 -15.02 11.69 3.30
CA HIS A 673 -14.58 12.11 4.63
C HIS A 673 -15.07 13.52 4.94
N MET A 674 -15.65 13.68 6.13
CA MET A 674 -16.19 14.97 6.60
C MET A 674 -15.78 15.21 8.06
N PRO A 675 -14.60 15.83 8.31
CA PRO A 675 -14.22 16.33 9.63
C PRO A 675 -14.86 17.67 9.95
N VAL A 676 -15.13 17.89 11.22
CA VAL A 676 -15.39 19.22 11.80
C VAL A 676 -14.24 19.54 12.75
N VAL A 677 -13.55 20.61 12.50
CA VAL A 677 -12.41 21.04 13.31
C VAL A 677 -12.60 22.42 13.93
N GLU A 678 -11.94 22.64 15.05
CA GLU A 678 -11.72 23.96 15.63
C GLU A 678 -10.24 24.30 15.57
N VAL A 679 -9.92 25.50 15.09
CA VAL A 679 -8.57 26.03 15.06
C VAL A 679 -8.43 27.08 16.15
N ASP A 680 -7.54 26.84 17.09
CA ASP A 680 -7.10 27.83 18.05
C ASP A 680 -6.10 28.78 17.36
N ILE A 681 -6.52 30.01 17.12
CA ILE A 681 -5.70 31.00 16.39
C ILE A 681 -4.49 31.51 17.19
N GLU A 682 -4.52 31.38 18.53
CA GLU A 682 -3.39 31.78 19.37
C GLU A 682 -2.26 30.76 19.36
N THR A 683 -2.55 29.49 19.22
CA THR A 683 -1.56 28.40 19.26
C THR A 683 -1.36 27.70 17.92
N GLY A 684 -2.31 27.82 16.98
CA GLY A 684 -2.38 27.06 15.74
C GLY A 684 -2.87 25.62 15.95
N ARG A 685 -3.30 25.25 17.15
CA ARG A 685 -3.78 23.90 17.46
C ARG A 685 -5.09 23.61 16.71
N ILE A 686 -5.16 22.41 16.14
CA ILE A 686 -6.35 21.87 15.47
C ILE A 686 -6.98 20.82 16.38
N SER A 687 -8.28 20.94 16.69
CA SER A 687 -9.03 19.99 17.50
C SER A 687 -10.21 19.46 16.71
N PHE A 688 -10.43 18.14 16.71
CA PHE A 688 -11.57 17.52 16.04
C PHE A 688 -12.80 17.60 16.94
N LEU A 689 -13.90 18.18 16.44
CA LEU A 689 -15.20 18.23 17.10
C LEU A 689 -16.12 17.11 16.65
N ASP A 690 -15.97 16.64 15.42
CA ASP A 690 -16.71 15.53 14.83
C ASP A 690 -15.94 14.95 13.64
N TYR A 691 -16.20 13.70 13.28
CA TYR A 691 -15.60 13.06 12.10
C TYR A 691 -16.49 11.95 11.55
N VAL A 692 -16.86 12.05 10.28
CA VAL A 692 -17.59 11.04 9.53
C VAL A 692 -16.75 10.54 8.38
N ALA A 693 -16.75 9.23 8.16
CA ALA A 693 -16.13 8.58 7.01
C ALA A 693 -17.08 7.52 6.44
N VAL A 694 -17.57 7.73 5.23
CA VAL A 694 -18.43 6.78 4.52
C VAL A 694 -17.64 6.19 3.37
N HIS A 695 -17.62 4.85 3.27
CA HIS A 695 -16.86 4.13 2.26
C HIS A 695 -17.75 3.18 1.48
N ASP A 696 -17.41 3.00 0.20
CA ASP A 696 -17.88 1.91 -0.65
C ASP A 696 -16.70 0.95 -0.90
N ALA A 697 -16.78 -0.23 -0.31
CA ALA A 697 -15.84 -1.34 -0.54
C ALA A 697 -16.54 -2.53 -1.24
N GLY A 698 -17.57 -2.25 -2.04
CA GLY A 698 -18.43 -3.27 -2.62
C GLY A 698 -19.10 -4.10 -1.54
N THR A 699 -19.24 -5.40 -1.75
CA THR A 699 -19.74 -6.32 -0.73
C THR A 699 -18.73 -6.45 0.40
N VAL A 700 -19.14 -6.06 1.60
CA VAL A 700 -18.29 -6.10 2.79
C VAL A 700 -18.18 -7.51 3.35
N VAL A 701 -16.98 -8.11 3.32
CA VAL A 701 -16.76 -9.47 3.85
C VAL A 701 -16.92 -9.49 5.37
N ASN A 702 -16.22 -8.58 6.07
CA ASN A 702 -16.29 -8.47 7.53
C ASN A 702 -16.35 -6.99 7.95
N PRO A 703 -17.52 -6.51 8.40
CA PRO A 703 -17.70 -5.10 8.80
C PRO A 703 -16.79 -4.66 9.95
N MET A 704 -16.46 -5.56 10.89
CA MET A 704 -15.60 -5.22 12.03
C MET A 704 -14.16 -4.92 11.56
N THR A 705 -13.60 -5.75 10.69
CA THR A 705 -12.23 -5.56 10.20
C THR A 705 -12.14 -4.36 9.26
N LEU A 706 -13.13 -4.15 8.39
CA LEU A 706 -13.20 -2.97 7.51
C LEU A 706 -13.28 -1.68 8.33
N LYS A 707 -14.09 -1.63 9.38
CA LYS A 707 -14.15 -0.49 10.30
C LYS A 707 -12.79 -0.21 10.95
N GLY A 708 -12.04 -1.26 11.33
CA GLY A 708 -10.67 -1.16 11.82
C GLY A 708 -9.72 -0.54 10.81
N HIS A 709 -9.82 -0.94 9.54
CA HIS A 709 -9.03 -0.37 8.45
C HIS A 709 -9.34 1.11 8.20
N ILE A 710 -10.61 1.50 8.20
CA ILE A 710 -11.03 2.91 8.00
C ILE A 710 -10.50 3.78 9.14
N ARG A 711 -10.74 3.38 10.39
CA ARG A 711 -10.30 4.15 11.57
C ARG A 711 -8.78 4.27 11.64
N GLY A 712 -8.05 3.17 11.47
CA GLY A 712 -6.59 3.18 11.47
C GLY A 712 -6.00 3.95 10.29
N GLY A 713 -6.65 3.90 9.11
CA GLY A 713 -6.29 4.73 7.97
C GLY A 713 -6.52 6.22 8.21
N THR A 714 -7.65 6.57 8.82
CA THR A 714 -7.97 7.97 9.19
C THR A 714 -6.95 8.51 10.20
N ALA A 715 -6.55 7.72 11.21
CA ALA A 715 -5.50 8.13 12.15
C ALA A 715 -4.17 8.41 11.45
N ALA A 716 -3.74 7.53 10.53
CA ALA A 716 -2.54 7.77 9.72
C ALA A 716 -2.68 9.00 8.80
N GLY A 717 -3.89 9.24 8.28
CA GLY A 717 -4.20 10.45 7.50
C GLY A 717 -4.14 11.74 8.33
N ILE A 718 -4.57 11.70 9.58
CA ILE A 718 -4.43 12.81 10.54
C ILE A 718 -2.94 13.10 10.79
N GLY A 719 -2.13 12.05 10.98
CA GLY A 719 -0.68 12.16 11.09
C GLY A 719 -0.08 12.89 9.90
N THR A 720 -0.37 12.41 8.70
CA THR A 720 0.10 13.02 7.45
C THR A 720 -0.37 14.48 7.29
N ALA A 721 -1.62 14.79 7.68
CA ALA A 721 -2.18 16.12 7.51
C ALA A 721 -1.61 17.16 8.47
N ILE A 722 -1.26 16.77 9.71
CA ILE A 722 -1.01 17.74 10.80
C ILE A 722 0.38 17.59 11.44
N TYR A 723 0.91 16.35 11.58
CA TYR A 723 2.01 16.08 12.50
C TYR A 723 3.27 15.52 11.86
N GLU A 724 3.10 14.54 10.97
CA GLU A 724 4.20 13.74 10.43
C GLU A 724 4.98 14.51 9.36
N HIS A 725 6.31 14.58 9.50
CA HIS A 725 7.20 15.20 8.53
C HIS A 725 8.61 14.65 8.64
N LEU A 726 9.15 14.12 7.58
CA LEU A 726 10.58 13.84 7.47
C LEU A 726 11.28 15.13 7.03
N HIS A 727 11.76 15.88 8.01
CA HIS A 727 12.40 17.18 7.79
C HIS A 727 13.91 17.03 7.63
N TYR A 728 14.42 17.50 6.51
CA TYR A 728 15.85 17.59 6.22
C TYR A 728 16.29 19.05 6.28
N ASP A 729 17.42 19.32 6.95
CA ASP A 729 18.04 20.63 6.92
C ASP A 729 18.82 20.87 5.62
N GLU A 730 19.44 22.06 5.48
CA GLU A 730 20.21 22.45 4.28
C GLU A 730 21.47 21.59 4.09
N ALA A 731 21.99 20.96 5.12
CA ALA A 731 23.11 20.03 5.06
C ALA A 731 22.68 18.59 4.70
N GLY A 732 21.38 18.35 4.54
CA GLY A 732 20.79 17.04 4.26
C GLY A 732 20.70 16.13 5.47
N GLN A 733 20.80 16.68 6.70
CA GLN A 733 20.58 15.93 7.93
C GLN A 733 19.08 15.72 8.16
N LEU A 734 18.66 14.49 8.48
CA LEU A 734 17.29 14.19 8.88
C LEU A 734 17.09 14.59 10.35
N THR A 735 16.45 15.74 10.58
CA THR A 735 16.26 16.29 11.93
C THR A 735 15.11 15.63 12.70
N THR A 736 14.31 14.81 12.05
CA THR A 736 13.17 14.08 12.63
C THR A 736 13.40 12.56 12.63
N ALA A 737 14.57 12.12 13.07
CA ALA A 737 15.01 10.74 13.02
C ALA A 737 14.52 9.87 14.21
N SER A 738 13.74 10.42 15.13
CA SER A 738 13.23 9.69 16.30
C SER A 738 11.75 9.98 16.54
N PHE A 739 11.07 9.18 17.36
CA PHE A 739 9.68 9.47 17.77
C PHE A 739 9.54 10.70 18.68
N ALA A 740 10.64 11.29 19.15
CA ALA A 740 10.59 12.57 19.82
C ALA A 740 10.35 13.73 18.85
N ASP A 741 10.77 13.58 17.60
CA ASP A 741 10.74 14.62 16.58
C ASP A 741 9.77 14.28 15.43
N TYR A 742 9.71 13.02 15.01
CA TYR A 742 8.71 12.52 14.05
C TYR A 742 7.42 12.18 14.81
N LEU A 743 6.50 13.13 14.82
CA LEU A 743 5.30 13.07 15.64
C LEU A 743 4.23 12.18 15.00
N ILE A 744 4.01 11.00 15.56
CA ILE A 744 2.87 10.14 15.21
C ILE A 744 1.68 10.54 16.10
N PRO A 745 0.44 10.66 15.57
CA PRO A 745 -0.73 10.95 16.39
C PRO A 745 -0.94 9.89 17.46
N THR A 746 -1.17 10.32 18.67
CA THR A 746 -1.58 9.46 19.80
C THR A 746 -3.10 9.37 19.87
N ALA A 747 -3.63 8.66 20.85
CA ALA A 747 -5.07 8.60 21.10
C ALA A 747 -5.69 9.96 21.45
N PHE A 748 -4.90 10.96 21.84
CA PHE A 748 -5.39 12.30 22.17
C PHE A 748 -5.60 13.19 20.96
N GLU A 749 -4.85 12.97 19.87
CA GLU A 749 -4.94 13.75 18.63
C GLU A 749 -5.94 13.18 17.63
N VAL A 750 -6.33 11.90 17.80
CA VAL A 750 -7.34 11.26 16.96
C VAL A 750 -8.73 11.46 17.56
N PRO A 751 -9.78 11.74 16.75
CA PRO A 751 -11.14 11.81 17.26
C PRO A 751 -11.52 10.56 18.03
N MET A 752 -12.15 10.70 19.20
CA MET A 752 -12.59 9.56 20.03
C MET A 752 -13.49 8.58 19.26
N ASP A 753 -14.31 9.09 18.36
CA ASP A 753 -15.10 8.27 17.45
C ASP A 753 -15.03 8.84 16.02
N VAL A 754 -14.42 8.05 15.13
CA VAL A 754 -14.60 8.22 13.70
C VAL A 754 -15.85 7.42 13.34
N ARG A 755 -16.96 8.12 13.13
CA ARG A 755 -18.24 7.50 12.73
C ARG A 755 -18.14 6.98 11.31
N THR A 756 -18.22 5.67 11.15
CA THR A 756 -18.08 5.01 9.84
C THR A 756 -19.45 4.62 9.27
N GLY A 757 -19.67 4.89 7.99
CA GLY A 757 -20.80 4.42 7.21
C GLY A 757 -20.33 3.60 6.00
N HIS A 758 -21.27 2.85 5.42
CA HIS A 758 -21.01 2.06 4.22
C HIS A 758 -22.15 2.22 3.22
N VAL A 759 -21.79 2.42 1.96
CA VAL A 759 -22.62 2.19 0.80
C VAL A 759 -22.01 0.99 0.08
N GLU A 760 -22.80 0.05 -0.36
CA GLU A 760 -22.31 -1.11 -1.09
C GLU A 760 -22.76 -1.05 -2.54
N THR A 761 -21.80 -0.91 -3.44
CA THR A 761 -22.01 -1.07 -4.87
C THR A 761 -21.13 -2.23 -5.34
N PRO A 762 -21.70 -3.46 -5.39
CA PRO A 762 -20.92 -4.65 -5.74
C PRO A 762 -20.25 -4.50 -7.09
N SER A 763 -18.98 -4.92 -7.17
CA SER A 763 -18.25 -4.95 -8.44
C SER A 763 -18.77 -6.08 -9.33
N PRO A 764 -19.08 -5.84 -10.61
CA PRO A 764 -19.45 -6.90 -11.54
C PRO A 764 -18.23 -7.77 -11.95
N PHE A 765 -17.02 -7.37 -11.58
CA PHE A 765 -15.77 -7.99 -12.02
C PHE A 765 -15.10 -8.85 -10.95
N THR A 766 -15.71 -9.00 -9.78
CA THR A 766 -15.10 -9.72 -8.65
C THR A 766 -16.05 -10.77 -8.08
N GLU A 767 -15.47 -11.78 -7.43
CA GLU A 767 -16.29 -12.74 -6.69
C GLU A 767 -17.02 -12.03 -5.54
N PHE A 768 -18.29 -12.33 -5.40
CA PHE A 768 -19.21 -11.70 -4.44
C PHE A 768 -19.38 -10.18 -4.57
N GLY A 769 -18.82 -9.55 -5.59
CA GLY A 769 -18.84 -8.08 -5.73
C GLY A 769 -17.93 -7.33 -4.76
N ILE A 770 -16.90 -7.97 -4.22
CA ILE A 770 -15.94 -7.40 -3.26
C ILE A 770 -15.07 -6.35 -3.93
N LYS A 771 -14.80 -5.24 -3.22
CA LYS A 771 -13.79 -4.22 -3.60
C LYS A 771 -12.73 -4.08 -2.50
N GLY A 772 -11.63 -3.41 -2.80
CA GLY A 772 -10.63 -3.04 -1.80
C GLY A 772 -11.14 -2.01 -0.80
N GLY A 773 -10.62 -2.03 0.42
CA GLY A 773 -11.01 -1.11 1.50
C GLY A 773 -9.88 -0.93 2.53
N GLY A 774 -8.62 -1.21 2.13
CA GLY A 774 -7.47 -1.19 3.04
C GLY A 774 -6.80 0.16 3.21
N GLU A 775 -6.89 1.06 2.24
CA GLU A 775 -6.13 2.31 2.16
C GLU A 775 -6.97 3.57 2.29
N GLY A 776 -8.28 3.49 2.00
CA GLY A 776 -9.18 4.65 1.85
C GLY A 776 -9.18 5.60 3.03
N GLY A 777 -9.09 5.10 4.26
CA GLY A 777 -9.04 5.96 5.44
C GLY A 777 -7.90 6.99 5.38
N ARG A 778 -6.68 6.58 4.93
CA ARG A 778 -5.56 7.51 4.74
C ARG A 778 -5.69 8.32 3.45
N MET A 779 -6.27 7.77 2.43
CA MET A 779 -6.37 8.44 1.13
C MET A 779 -7.33 9.64 1.13
N GLY A 780 -8.39 9.60 1.95
CA GLY A 780 -9.38 10.69 2.02
C GLY A 780 -9.11 11.72 3.12
N ALA A 781 -8.54 11.30 4.25
CA ALA A 781 -8.44 12.15 5.44
C ALA A 781 -7.60 13.43 5.25
N PRO A 782 -6.40 13.42 4.62
CA PRO A 782 -5.60 14.64 4.47
C PRO A 782 -6.31 15.73 3.68
N ALA A 783 -6.99 15.38 2.60
CA ALA A 783 -7.76 16.32 1.79
C ALA A 783 -8.92 16.95 2.59
N ALA A 784 -9.67 16.10 3.31
CA ALA A 784 -10.80 16.55 4.11
C ALA A 784 -10.38 17.47 5.28
N ILE A 785 -9.25 17.14 5.94
CA ILE A 785 -8.72 17.95 7.04
C ILE A 785 -8.23 19.31 6.53
N ALA A 786 -7.50 19.31 5.40
CA ALA A 786 -7.07 20.57 4.77
C ALA A 786 -8.26 21.44 4.38
N SER A 787 -9.33 20.83 3.85
CA SER A 787 -10.62 21.48 3.56
C SER A 787 -11.22 22.11 4.82
N ALA A 788 -11.28 21.38 5.93
CA ALA A 788 -11.84 21.86 7.18
C ALA A 788 -11.03 23.03 7.78
N VAL A 789 -9.70 22.93 7.78
CA VAL A 789 -8.82 23.99 8.30
C VAL A 789 -8.94 25.27 7.45
N GLU A 790 -8.98 25.15 6.14
CA GLU A 790 -9.17 26.30 5.25
C GLU A 790 -10.55 26.93 5.45
N ASP A 791 -11.61 26.12 5.61
CA ASP A 791 -12.96 26.63 5.91
C ASP A 791 -13.02 27.34 7.27
N ALA A 792 -12.32 26.82 8.29
CA ALA A 792 -12.22 27.50 9.60
C ALA A 792 -11.57 28.88 9.48
N LEU A 793 -10.49 28.98 8.71
CA LEU A 793 -9.67 30.18 8.57
C LEU A 793 -10.04 31.07 7.38
N ARG A 794 -11.11 30.75 6.66
CA ARG A 794 -11.62 31.56 5.54
C ARG A 794 -11.85 33.02 5.89
N PRO A 795 -12.37 33.38 7.10
CA PRO A 795 -12.50 34.79 7.51
C PRO A 795 -11.18 35.54 7.59
N LEU A 796 -10.06 34.82 7.77
CA LEU A 796 -8.70 35.37 7.81
C LEU A 796 -8.01 35.38 6.44
N GLY A 797 -8.66 34.88 5.38
CA GLY A 797 -8.09 34.76 4.04
C GLY A 797 -6.97 33.73 3.91
N ILE A 798 -6.81 32.81 4.88
CA ILE A 798 -5.73 31.82 4.91
C ILE A 798 -6.08 30.62 4.03
N LYS A 799 -5.17 30.25 3.13
CA LYS A 799 -5.24 29.08 2.28
C LYS A 799 -4.31 27.97 2.79
N VAL A 800 -4.78 26.73 2.70
CA VAL A 800 -3.98 25.54 3.01
C VAL A 800 -3.38 25.00 1.71
N GLU A 801 -2.09 25.24 1.50
CA GLU A 801 -1.36 24.89 0.28
C GLU A 801 -0.26 23.81 0.51
N SER A 802 0.01 23.47 1.77
CA SER A 802 1.04 22.49 2.12
C SER A 802 0.62 21.59 3.28
N LEU A 803 1.10 20.36 3.28
CA LEU A 803 1.05 19.43 4.40
C LEU A 803 2.47 19.16 4.91
N PRO A 804 2.65 18.93 6.23
CA PRO A 804 1.64 18.99 7.27
C PRO A 804 1.21 20.42 7.62
N ILE A 805 -0.03 20.54 8.11
CA ILE A 805 -0.56 21.79 8.67
C ILE A 805 -0.15 21.86 10.15
N SER A 806 1.16 21.92 10.42
CA SER A 806 1.62 21.90 11.81
C SER A 806 1.13 23.13 12.58
N PRO A 807 0.87 23.03 13.89
CA PRO A 807 0.44 24.17 14.71
C PRO A 807 1.38 25.38 14.57
N MET A 808 2.68 25.14 14.52
CA MET A 808 3.68 26.20 14.35
C MET A 808 3.56 26.91 12.99
N ALA A 809 3.47 26.13 11.89
CA ALA A 809 3.33 26.68 10.55
C ALA A 809 1.98 27.45 10.40
N LEU A 810 0.91 26.89 10.96
CA LEU A 810 -0.41 27.50 10.93
C LEU A 810 -0.43 28.81 11.72
N ARG A 811 0.17 28.82 12.91
CA ARG A 811 0.30 30.01 13.74
C ARG A 811 1.09 31.12 13.04
N SER A 812 2.16 30.78 12.32
CA SER A 812 2.93 31.75 11.53
C SER A 812 2.08 32.40 10.46
N LYS A 813 1.35 31.59 9.66
CA LYS A 813 0.42 32.10 8.63
C LYS A 813 -0.68 33.00 9.22
N ILE A 814 -1.22 32.63 10.38
CA ILE A 814 -2.23 33.44 11.09
C ILE A 814 -1.64 34.80 11.50
N ARG A 815 -0.42 34.85 12.02
CA ARG A 815 0.27 36.11 12.35
C ARG A 815 0.54 36.98 11.12
N GLU A 816 1.03 36.38 10.05
CA GLU A 816 1.35 37.06 8.78
C GLU A 816 0.10 37.67 8.14
N SER A 817 -1.09 37.09 8.35
CA SER A 817 -2.34 37.68 7.86
C SER A 817 -2.68 39.06 8.45
N GLY A 818 -2.01 39.45 9.54
CA GLY A 818 -2.20 40.77 10.21
C GLY A 818 -3.58 40.96 10.83
N GLN A 819 -4.35 39.88 10.99
CA GLN A 819 -5.76 39.97 11.51
C GLN A 819 -5.85 39.56 12.99
N LEU A 820 -4.75 39.16 13.64
CA LEU A 820 -4.69 38.97 15.08
C LEU A 820 -4.90 40.31 15.80
N GLY A 821 -5.99 40.41 16.56
CA GLY A 821 -6.32 41.62 17.32
C GLY A 821 -7.29 42.57 16.61
N LYS A 822 -7.83 42.20 15.45
CA LYS A 822 -8.89 42.93 14.75
C LYS A 822 -10.28 42.29 14.84
N ALA A 823 -10.38 41.13 15.51
CA ALA A 823 -11.65 40.41 15.73
C ALA A 823 -12.21 40.69 17.11
#